data_db6d7a55f4d8ab8022c55edfcc5d4d35
#
_entry.id   db6d7a55f4d8ab8022c55edfcc5d4d35
#
_cell.length_a   1.000
_cell.length_b   1.000
_cell.length_c   1.000
_cell.angle_alpha   90.00
_cell.angle_beta   90.00
_cell.angle_gamma   90.00
#
_symmetry.space_group_name_H-M   'P 1'
#
loop_
_entity.id
_entity.type
_entity.pdbx_description
1 polymer ?
#
loop_
_entity_poly.entity_id
_entity_poly.type
_entity_poly.pdbx_seq_one_letter_code
_entity_poly.pdbx_strand_id
1 'polypeptide(L)'
;MTQPQVSCELTVTPLLQDFPSLRKNRNFILLWLSYVVSALADRVHWLVMLQLLCIVLLRQHHIGSQQTAQLNLAMFLPFLALAPLAGILSDRWPRRSIMISADLIRAGLVLLARTVLLAGAAGHWLPLTTLLILLFGSEIILSSVGEFFYVARAAILPNLVHPRQLLQANAMITTAGTIFSLLGFIAGGVLVAWRLDYALYVDGAAFLLSAGGLALMRLPRPLTAGKPLGEPSSSLGEQAVEKAAATAEGRSTGPGKLWRDIGPGVAYLRRHKRPFQVIGLEMVFFTISSVVFNSLPSILTQRFHLPPQDFGIFMGLAGAGMVAGAAAISQARQGIPKELGIAWSTVLMGGSLLLASWASHWEMLLAYLVSGAFFGAIMFSSVDTLLQRVVPDYVRGRVMAVRDMATTLGLVVMTVPMAMWPNVDAYVHDLVAATAYGTAVLGTVLVVLYMRRQPLPLRQAFLLRLISMYIRFWHRWRLAGACRIPATGAAIVAANHTSTLDPLLLLLASRRRLIRFMVDRASYRLPAIGPLVAWSCRLDGAIPVDRSSHDPAAILVAVRALREGSVVGIFPEGALSVDHVLRAPELGVAMLALLSGAPVVPVYIHGTRRHRSLADDYFRRANVRVYFGAPLRFDEWRSRHGEREVLQHVAETIMQAIANLKRRAEGGAHAG
;
A
#
# COMPACT_ATOMS: atom_id res chain seq x y z
N MET A 1 56.16 29.14 -16.34
CA MET A 1 54.85 29.37 -16.98
C MET A 1 53.81 28.70 -16.10
N THR A 2 53.26 29.47 -15.21
CA THR A 2 52.28 29.10 -14.21
C THR A 2 50.87 29.27 -14.80
N GLN A 3 50.09 28.20 -14.85
CA GLN A 3 48.67 28.29 -15.20
C GLN A 3 47.85 28.81 -13.99
N PRO A 4 46.89 29.71 -14.17
CA PRO A 4 46.03 30.16 -13.10
C PRO A 4 44.91 29.14 -12.90
N GLN A 5 44.78 28.64 -11.65
CA GLN A 5 43.59 27.96 -11.18
C GLN A 5 42.44 28.96 -11.09
N VAL A 6 41.44 28.82 -11.96
CA VAL A 6 40.16 29.51 -11.82
C VAL A 6 39.30 28.68 -10.89
N SER A 7 39.21 29.09 -9.62
CA SER A 7 38.26 28.63 -8.66
C SER A 7 36.88 29.20 -9.02
N CYS A 8 36.04 28.41 -9.66
CA CYS A 8 34.65 28.75 -9.89
C CYS A 8 33.84 28.42 -8.61
N GLU A 9 33.85 29.33 -7.64
CA GLU A 9 32.85 29.34 -6.57
C GLU A 9 31.49 29.66 -7.18
N LEU A 10 30.76 28.62 -7.55
CA LEU A 10 29.32 28.71 -7.77
C LEU A 10 28.63 29.02 -6.43
N THR A 11 28.49 30.31 -6.14
CA THR A 11 27.53 30.80 -5.15
C THR A 11 26.13 30.41 -5.61
N VAL A 12 25.71 29.20 -5.23
CA VAL A 12 24.31 28.80 -5.26
C VAL A 12 23.60 29.56 -4.15
N THR A 13 23.18 30.78 -4.46
CA THR A 13 22.18 31.48 -3.63
C THR A 13 20.88 30.72 -3.87
N PRO A 14 20.32 30.00 -2.89
CA PRO A 14 18.98 29.47 -3.03
C PRO A 14 18.03 30.66 -2.92
N LEU A 15 17.45 31.08 -4.03
CA LEU A 15 16.15 31.76 -4.01
C LEU A 15 15.14 30.79 -3.40
N LEU A 16 15.19 30.67 -2.09
CA LEU A 16 14.11 30.15 -1.26
C LEU A 16 13.01 31.23 -1.29
N GLN A 17 12.30 31.32 -2.42
CA GLN A 17 10.98 31.90 -2.39
C GLN A 17 10.15 30.99 -1.50
N ASP A 18 9.81 31.48 -0.31
CA ASP A 18 8.84 30.89 0.61
C ASP A 18 7.48 30.84 -0.10
N PHE A 19 7.22 29.71 -0.79
CA PHE A 19 5.90 29.49 -1.35
C PHE A 19 4.92 29.36 -0.18
N PRO A 20 3.78 30.10 -0.22
CA PRO A 20 2.80 30.01 0.85
C PRO A 20 2.38 28.55 1.05
N SER A 21 2.36 28.11 2.29
CA SER A 21 1.90 26.75 2.61
C SER A 21 0.51 26.52 1.99
N LEU A 22 0.18 25.30 1.57
CA LEU A 22 -1.13 24.96 0.97
C LEU A 22 -2.31 25.50 1.78
N ARG A 23 -2.15 25.57 3.11
CA ARG A 23 -3.14 26.11 4.04
C ARG A 23 -3.37 27.64 3.91
N LYS A 24 -2.44 28.36 3.30
CA LYS A 24 -2.57 29.80 3.03
C LYS A 24 -2.98 30.08 1.58
N ASN A 25 -3.02 29.08 0.71
CA ASN A 25 -3.45 29.23 -0.68
C ASN A 25 -4.98 29.21 -0.75
N ARG A 26 -5.59 30.40 -0.82
CA ARG A 26 -7.06 30.57 -0.85
C ARG A 26 -7.73 29.76 -1.96
N ASN A 27 -7.18 29.74 -3.17
CA ASN A 27 -7.78 29.04 -4.29
C ASN A 27 -7.74 27.52 -4.10
N PHE A 28 -6.63 26.99 -3.53
CA PHE A 28 -6.53 25.57 -3.17
C PHE A 28 -7.54 25.21 -2.07
N ILE A 29 -7.67 26.03 -1.03
CA ILE A 29 -8.63 25.78 0.05
C ILE A 29 -10.07 25.80 -0.47
N LEU A 30 -10.43 26.74 -1.31
CA LEU A 30 -11.77 26.82 -1.91
C LEU A 30 -12.05 25.59 -2.79
N LEU A 31 -11.08 25.16 -3.62
CA LEU A 31 -11.20 23.94 -4.41
C LEU A 31 -11.37 22.71 -3.50
N TRP A 32 -10.55 22.61 -2.44
CA TRP A 32 -10.56 21.51 -1.50
C TRP A 32 -11.89 21.42 -0.74
N LEU A 33 -12.38 22.53 -0.21
CA LEU A 33 -13.68 22.60 0.50
C LEU A 33 -14.85 22.26 -0.44
N SER A 34 -14.88 22.84 -1.64
CA SER A 34 -15.93 22.55 -2.63
C SER A 34 -15.94 21.06 -2.99
N TYR A 35 -14.77 20.47 -3.21
CA TYR A 35 -14.67 19.04 -3.47
C TYR A 35 -15.14 18.16 -2.30
N VAL A 36 -14.78 18.53 -1.07
CA VAL A 36 -15.21 17.83 0.14
C VAL A 36 -16.73 17.82 0.26
N VAL A 37 -17.35 18.99 0.06
CA VAL A 37 -18.82 19.14 0.13
C VAL A 37 -19.49 18.35 -0.99
N SER A 38 -18.97 18.41 -2.22
CA SER A 38 -19.50 17.64 -3.35
C SER A 38 -19.36 16.13 -3.15
N ALA A 39 -18.21 15.67 -2.62
CA ALA A 39 -17.98 14.24 -2.34
C ALA A 39 -18.90 13.70 -1.22
N LEU A 40 -19.24 14.52 -0.24
CA LEU A 40 -20.23 14.19 0.79
C LEU A 40 -21.64 14.12 0.17
N ALA A 41 -22.01 15.11 -0.64
CA ALA A 41 -23.29 15.19 -1.34
C ALA A 41 -23.52 13.94 -2.20
N ASP A 42 -22.54 13.51 -2.98
CA ASP A 42 -22.65 12.30 -3.84
C ASP A 42 -23.07 11.05 -3.05
N ARG A 43 -22.65 10.90 -1.79
CA ARG A 43 -23.00 9.75 -0.95
C ARG A 43 -24.35 9.89 -0.28
N VAL A 44 -24.69 11.09 0.14
CA VAL A 44 -26.05 11.43 0.61
C VAL A 44 -27.05 11.17 -0.52
N HIS A 45 -26.76 11.67 -1.73
CA HIS A 45 -27.57 11.48 -2.94
C HIS A 45 -27.84 10.00 -3.23
N TRP A 46 -26.80 9.15 -3.22
CA TRP A 46 -26.95 7.73 -3.46
C TRP A 46 -27.94 7.07 -2.47
N LEU A 47 -27.84 7.39 -1.17
CA LEU A 47 -28.77 6.86 -0.16
C LEU A 47 -30.18 7.39 -0.35
N VAL A 48 -30.34 8.63 -0.72
CA VAL A 48 -31.63 9.23 -1.04
C VAL A 48 -32.27 8.51 -2.24
N MET A 49 -31.50 8.24 -3.30
CA MET A 49 -32.00 7.51 -4.48
C MET A 49 -32.37 6.07 -4.13
N LEU A 50 -31.57 5.40 -3.31
CA LEU A 50 -31.88 4.06 -2.81
C LEU A 50 -33.22 4.04 -2.05
N GLN A 51 -33.44 5.01 -1.17
CA GLN A 51 -34.65 5.13 -0.36
C GLN A 51 -35.85 5.50 -1.21
N LEU A 52 -35.70 6.41 -2.18
CA LEU A 52 -36.75 6.75 -3.13
C LEU A 52 -37.19 5.53 -3.95
N LEU A 53 -36.23 4.76 -4.44
CA LEU A 53 -36.49 3.53 -5.18
C LEU A 53 -37.26 2.52 -4.30
N CYS A 54 -36.81 2.29 -3.08
CA CYS A 54 -37.37 1.31 -2.17
C CYS A 54 -38.80 1.68 -1.71
N ILE A 55 -38.93 2.78 -0.97
CA ILE A 55 -40.17 3.12 -0.24
C ILE A 55 -41.16 3.80 -1.15
N VAL A 56 -40.74 4.78 -1.98
CA VAL A 56 -41.65 5.64 -2.69
C VAL A 56 -42.12 5.01 -3.99
N LEU A 57 -41.22 4.40 -4.78
CA LEU A 57 -41.58 3.87 -6.10
C LEU A 57 -42.04 2.42 -6.06
N LEU A 58 -41.35 1.56 -5.34
CA LEU A 58 -41.73 0.15 -5.25
C LEU A 58 -42.75 -0.14 -4.15
N ARG A 59 -42.98 0.83 -3.24
CA ARG A 59 -43.85 0.68 -2.06
C ARG A 59 -43.53 -0.57 -1.23
N GLN A 60 -42.29 -0.91 -1.20
CA GLN A 60 -41.77 -2.07 -0.49
C GLN A 60 -40.84 -1.60 0.63
N HIS A 61 -40.86 -2.31 1.75
CA HIS A 61 -39.89 -2.09 2.83
C HIS A 61 -38.58 -2.85 2.59
N HIS A 62 -38.53 -3.65 1.51
CA HIS A 62 -37.36 -4.45 1.15
C HIS A 62 -36.86 -3.99 -0.20
N ILE A 63 -35.52 -3.85 -0.29
CA ILE A 63 -34.85 -3.60 -1.55
C ILE A 63 -34.03 -4.84 -1.93
N GLY A 64 -34.12 -5.23 -3.19
CA GLY A 64 -33.34 -6.34 -3.71
C GLY A 64 -31.97 -5.93 -4.20
N SER A 65 -31.10 -6.91 -4.33
CA SER A 65 -29.76 -6.73 -4.90
C SER A 65 -29.82 -6.36 -6.38
N GLN A 66 -30.85 -6.82 -7.11
CA GLN A 66 -31.08 -6.45 -8.50
C GLN A 66 -31.30 -4.94 -8.64
N GLN A 67 -32.22 -4.35 -7.86
CA GLN A 67 -32.51 -2.93 -7.90
C GLN A 67 -31.32 -2.07 -7.46
N THR A 68 -30.58 -2.53 -6.45
CA THR A 68 -29.35 -1.88 -6.03
C THR A 68 -28.29 -1.91 -7.14
N ALA A 69 -28.16 -3.05 -7.82
CA ALA A 69 -27.23 -3.19 -8.94
C ALA A 69 -27.63 -2.31 -10.13
N GLN A 70 -28.93 -2.19 -10.43
CA GLN A 70 -29.45 -1.29 -11.47
C GLN A 70 -29.12 0.17 -11.16
N LEU A 71 -29.31 0.61 -9.91
CA LEU A 71 -28.93 1.96 -9.46
C LEU A 71 -27.44 2.22 -9.58
N ASN A 72 -26.61 1.27 -9.15
CA ASN A 72 -25.16 1.35 -9.27
C ASN A 72 -24.69 1.34 -10.72
N LEU A 73 -25.36 0.58 -11.62
CA LEU A 73 -25.05 0.57 -13.03
C LEU A 73 -25.35 1.94 -13.67
N ALA A 74 -26.48 2.56 -13.32
CA ALA A 74 -26.82 3.92 -13.76
C ALA A 74 -25.77 4.94 -13.32
N MET A 75 -25.13 4.73 -12.16
CA MET A 75 -24.05 5.57 -11.66
C MET A 75 -22.72 5.28 -12.34
N PHE A 76 -22.28 4.01 -12.44
CA PHE A 76 -20.90 3.67 -12.87
C PHE A 76 -20.73 3.68 -14.40
N LEU A 77 -21.76 3.35 -15.16
CA LEU A 77 -21.66 3.27 -16.62
C LEU A 77 -21.30 4.61 -17.27
N PRO A 78 -21.89 5.76 -16.86
CA PRO A 78 -21.49 7.06 -17.38
C PRO A 78 -20.03 7.41 -17.09
N PHE A 79 -19.49 7.08 -15.91
CA PHE A 79 -18.09 7.28 -15.57
C PHE A 79 -17.16 6.57 -16.56
N LEU A 80 -17.46 5.30 -16.86
CA LEU A 80 -16.66 4.52 -17.80
C LEU A 80 -16.77 5.04 -19.23
N ALA A 81 -17.99 5.42 -19.66
CA ALA A 81 -18.25 5.84 -21.04
C ALA A 81 -17.80 7.25 -21.36
N LEU A 82 -17.94 8.20 -20.40
CA LEU A 82 -17.77 9.64 -20.65
C LEU A 82 -16.42 10.19 -20.19
N ALA A 83 -15.60 9.44 -19.42
CA ALA A 83 -14.29 9.88 -18.99
C ALA A 83 -13.40 10.43 -20.13
N PRO A 84 -13.35 9.79 -21.33
CA PRO A 84 -12.60 10.32 -22.47
C PRO A 84 -13.12 11.67 -22.98
N LEU A 85 -14.45 11.80 -23.03
CA LEU A 85 -15.11 13.03 -23.51
C LEU A 85 -14.91 14.17 -22.51
N ALA A 86 -15.02 13.89 -21.21
CA ALA A 86 -14.77 14.86 -20.14
C ALA A 86 -13.33 15.40 -20.20
N GLY A 87 -12.34 14.54 -20.52
CA GLY A 87 -10.95 14.95 -20.74
C GLY A 87 -10.82 15.96 -21.89
N ILE A 88 -11.39 15.67 -23.04
CA ILE A 88 -11.35 16.55 -24.21
C ILE A 88 -12.02 17.91 -23.91
N LEU A 89 -13.16 17.89 -23.24
CA LEU A 89 -13.88 19.12 -22.92
C LEU A 89 -13.15 19.99 -21.89
N SER A 90 -12.52 19.35 -20.89
CA SER A 90 -11.73 20.05 -19.88
C SER A 90 -10.46 20.72 -20.43
N ASP A 91 -10.00 20.30 -21.60
CA ASP A 91 -8.89 20.95 -22.31
C ASP A 91 -9.34 22.19 -23.10
N ARG A 92 -10.63 22.25 -23.52
CA ARG A 92 -11.18 23.32 -24.37
C ARG A 92 -11.88 24.41 -23.60
N TRP A 93 -12.55 24.07 -22.51
CA TRP A 93 -13.36 25.00 -21.74
C TRP A 93 -12.67 25.39 -20.43
N PRO A 94 -12.99 26.58 -19.86
CA PRO A 94 -12.45 26.99 -18.58
C PRO A 94 -12.88 25.99 -17.49
N ARG A 95 -11.90 25.28 -16.93
CA ARG A 95 -12.10 24.18 -15.97
C ARG A 95 -12.96 24.57 -14.77
N ARG A 96 -12.80 25.82 -14.26
CA ARG A 96 -13.63 26.38 -13.19
C ARG A 96 -15.10 26.46 -13.61
N SER A 97 -15.38 26.92 -14.84
CA SER A 97 -16.75 27.04 -15.35
C SER A 97 -17.40 25.66 -15.50
N ILE A 98 -16.64 24.64 -15.97
CA ILE A 98 -17.13 23.26 -16.04
C ILE A 98 -17.56 22.77 -14.66
N MET A 99 -16.74 22.98 -13.62
CA MET A 99 -17.05 22.54 -12.27
C MET A 99 -18.27 23.26 -11.69
N ILE A 100 -18.39 24.58 -11.87
CA ILE A 100 -19.54 25.35 -11.39
C ILE A 100 -20.82 24.93 -12.12
N SER A 101 -20.80 24.83 -13.45
CA SER A 101 -21.97 24.40 -14.22
C SER A 101 -22.38 22.96 -13.87
N ALA A 102 -21.40 22.07 -13.63
CA ALA A 102 -21.67 20.71 -13.19
C ALA A 102 -22.44 20.67 -11.86
N ASP A 103 -21.99 21.39 -10.85
CA ASP A 103 -22.66 21.40 -9.55
C ASP A 103 -24.03 22.12 -9.59
N LEU A 104 -24.17 23.18 -10.41
CA LEU A 104 -25.49 23.84 -10.61
C LEU A 104 -26.49 22.90 -11.30
N ILE A 105 -26.05 22.15 -12.34
CA ILE A 105 -26.91 21.19 -13.01
C ILE A 105 -27.30 20.06 -12.05
N ARG A 106 -26.36 19.54 -11.25
CA ARG A 106 -26.63 18.51 -10.24
C ARG A 106 -27.64 19.00 -9.20
N ALA A 107 -27.44 20.21 -8.65
CA ALA A 107 -28.39 20.82 -7.71
C ALA A 107 -29.80 20.94 -8.32
N GLY A 108 -29.89 21.43 -9.56
CA GLY A 108 -31.17 21.56 -10.28
C GLY A 108 -31.85 20.20 -10.51
N LEU A 109 -31.10 19.18 -10.92
CA LEU A 109 -31.60 17.82 -11.11
C LEU A 109 -32.13 17.18 -9.82
N VAL A 110 -31.39 17.33 -8.71
CA VAL A 110 -31.81 16.81 -7.39
C VAL A 110 -33.13 17.48 -6.96
N LEU A 111 -33.26 18.80 -7.06
CA LEU A 111 -34.47 19.53 -6.68
C LEU A 111 -35.64 19.23 -7.62
N LEU A 112 -35.40 19.07 -8.93
CA LEU A 112 -36.40 18.64 -9.89
C LEU A 112 -36.85 17.20 -9.66
N ALA A 113 -35.93 16.26 -9.48
CA ALA A 113 -36.24 14.87 -9.18
C ALA A 113 -37.10 14.75 -7.92
N ARG A 114 -36.79 15.55 -6.86
CA ARG A 114 -37.61 15.62 -5.68
C ARG A 114 -39.07 15.99 -5.98
N THR A 115 -39.27 17.10 -6.69
CA THR A 115 -40.65 17.61 -6.96
C THR A 115 -41.44 16.64 -7.80
N VAL A 116 -40.85 16.11 -8.88
CA VAL A 116 -41.51 15.20 -9.80
C VAL A 116 -41.73 13.81 -9.19
N LEU A 117 -40.70 13.22 -8.55
CA LEU A 117 -40.79 11.86 -8.04
C LEU A 117 -41.68 11.76 -6.79
N LEU A 118 -41.55 12.71 -5.84
CA LEU A 118 -42.38 12.71 -4.64
C LEU A 118 -43.84 13.10 -4.95
N ALA A 119 -44.06 14.13 -5.73
CA ALA A 119 -45.42 14.56 -6.11
C ALA A 119 -46.09 13.50 -7.02
N GLY A 120 -45.38 12.95 -7.97
CA GLY A 120 -45.90 11.91 -8.88
C GLY A 120 -46.23 10.61 -8.17
N ALA A 121 -45.39 10.21 -7.22
CA ALA A 121 -45.62 9.02 -6.39
C ALA A 121 -46.76 9.22 -5.40
N ALA A 122 -46.85 10.38 -4.72
CA ALA A 122 -47.91 10.69 -3.74
C ALA A 122 -49.26 10.88 -4.43
N GLY A 123 -49.30 11.58 -5.56
CA GLY A 123 -50.52 11.89 -6.31
C GLY A 123 -51.02 10.78 -7.21
N HIS A 124 -50.27 9.71 -7.41
CA HIS A 124 -50.57 8.60 -8.35
C HIS A 124 -50.92 9.04 -9.79
N TRP A 125 -50.49 10.23 -10.20
CA TRP A 125 -50.80 10.77 -11.53
C TRP A 125 -49.77 10.38 -12.60
N LEU A 126 -48.61 9.76 -12.19
CA LEU A 126 -47.64 9.22 -13.10
C LEU A 126 -47.59 7.69 -12.98
N PRO A 127 -47.50 6.94 -14.11
CA PRO A 127 -47.24 5.52 -14.10
C PRO A 127 -45.90 5.19 -13.44
N LEU A 128 -45.82 4.02 -12.77
CA LEU A 128 -44.60 3.56 -12.12
C LEU A 128 -43.40 3.50 -13.09
N THR A 129 -43.64 3.03 -14.34
CA THR A 129 -42.60 2.99 -15.37
C THR A 129 -42.02 4.35 -15.68
N THR A 130 -42.85 5.39 -15.75
CA THR A 130 -42.41 6.78 -15.98
C THR A 130 -41.57 7.28 -14.80
N LEU A 131 -42.00 7.00 -13.57
CA LEU A 131 -41.24 7.37 -12.37
C LEU A 131 -39.86 6.67 -12.32
N LEU A 132 -39.79 5.40 -12.66
CA LEU A 132 -38.52 4.66 -12.74
C LEU A 132 -37.60 5.20 -13.85
N ILE A 133 -38.16 5.53 -15.04
CA ILE A 133 -37.39 6.15 -16.13
C ILE A 133 -36.83 7.51 -15.69
N LEU A 134 -37.63 8.31 -14.99
CA LEU A 134 -37.19 9.62 -14.47
C LEU A 134 -36.11 9.46 -13.40
N LEU A 135 -36.23 8.49 -12.50
CA LEU A 135 -35.24 8.22 -11.44
C LEU A 135 -33.91 7.77 -12.06
N PHE A 136 -33.91 6.70 -12.86
CA PHE A 136 -32.68 6.19 -13.48
C PHE A 136 -32.10 7.19 -14.49
N GLY A 137 -32.95 7.89 -15.26
CA GLY A 137 -32.52 8.92 -16.17
C GLY A 137 -31.84 10.10 -15.48
N SER A 138 -32.42 10.58 -14.36
CA SER A 138 -31.81 11.64 -13.56
C SER A 138 -30.46 11.20 -12.97
N GLU A 139 -30.34 9.94 -12.51
CA GLU A 139 -29.09 9.39 -12.00
C GLU A 139 -28.00 9.30 -13.08
N ILE A 140 -28.35 8.82 -14.26
CA ILE A 140 -27.43 8.76 -15.41
C ILE A 140 -26.92 10.17 -15.77
N ILE A 141 -27.82 11.16 -15.82
CA ILE A 141 -27.43 12.55 -16.15
C ILE A 141 -26.56 13.13 -15.04
N LEU A 142 -26.94 12.93 -13.77
CA LEU A 142 -26.20 13.44 -12.61
C LEU A 142 -24.79 12.85 -12.55
N SER A 143 -24.65 11.55 -12.73
CA SER A 143 -23.36 10.86 -12.78
C SER A 143 -22.53 11.28 -13.99
N SER A 144 -23.16 11.49 -15.15
CA SER A 144 -22.52 12.01 -16.35
C SER A 144 -21.89 13.37 -16.12
N VAL A 145 -22.67 14.29 -15.54
CA VAL A 145 -22.22 15.66 -15.21
C VAL A 145 -21.14 15.61 -14.14
N GLY A 146 -21.25 14.66 -13.19
CA GLY A 146 -20.25 14.43 -12.16
C GLY A 146 -18.87 14.09 -12.71
N GLU A 147 -18.79 13.30 -13.79
CA GLU A 147 -17.53 12.96 -14.42
C GLU A 147 -16.78 14.19 -14.92
N PHE A 148 -17.49 15.15 -15.54
CA PHE A 148 -16.87 16.41 -15.96
C PHE A 148 -16.32 17.22 -14.79
N PHE A 149 -17.00 17.21 -13.64
CA PHE A 149 -16.50 17.84 -12.43
C PHE A 149 -15.19 17.21 -11.97
N TYR A 150 -15.13 15.90 -11.85
CA TYR A 150 -13.94 15.16 -11.35
C TYR A 150 -12.74 15.34 -12.26
N VAL A 151 -12.93 15.25 -13.58
CA VAL A 151 -11.86 15.44 -14.57
C VAL A 151 -11.35 16.89 -14.56
N ALA A 152 -12.26 17.88 -14.56
CA ALA A 152 -11.89 19.30 -14.52
C ALA A 152 -11.13 19.65 -13.22
N ARG A 153 -11.54 19.07 -12.07
CA ARG A 153 -10.85 19.22 -10.78
C ARG A 153 -9.41 18.68 -10.83
N ALA A 154 -9.23 17.50 -11.39
CA ALA A 154 -7.89 16.92 -11.52
C ALA A 154 -6.99 17.78 -12.43
N ALA A 155 -7.57 18.33 -13.51
CA ALA A 155 -6.85 19.15 -14.49
C ALA A 155 -6.51 20.56 -13.98
N ILE A 156 -7.32 21.17 -13.08
CA ILE A 156 -7.06 22.52 -12.56
C ILE A 156 -5.99 22.55 -11.47
N LEU A 157 -5.80 21.46 -10.72
CA LEU A 157 -4.95 21.39 -9.54
C LEU A 157 -3.48 21.80 -9.81
N PRO A 158 -2.80 21.34 -10.88
CA PRO A 158 -1.44 21.77 -11.18
C PRO A 158 -1.28 23.27 -11.43
N ASN A 159 -2.37 23.97 -11.81
CA ASN A 159 -2.35 25.40 -12.06
C ASN A 159 -2.58 26.24 -10.77
N LEU A 160 -2.94 25.58 -9.65
CA LEU A 160 -3.22 26.25 -8.38
C LEU A 160 -2.09 26.12 -7.37
N VAL A 161 -1.24 25.10 -7.49
CA VAL A 161 -0.20 24.78 -6.52
C VAL A 161 1.16 24.67 -7.18
N HIS A 162 2.22 24.93 -6.41
CA HIS A 162 3.58 24.79 -6.93
C HIS A 162 3.91 23.32 -7.22
N PRO A 163 4.70 22.99 -8.26
CA PRO A 163 5.06 21.60 -8.60
C PRO A 163 5.58 20.76 -7.43
N ARG A 164 6.38 21.36 -6.52
CA ARG A 164 6.88 20.68 -5.30
C ARG A 164 5.77 20.35 -4.28
N GLN A 165 4.64 21.05 -4.32
CA GLN A 165 3.50 20.83 -3.41
C GLN A 165 2.41 19.95 -4.03
N LEU A 166 2.50 19.60 -5.32
CA LEU A 166 1.47 18.87 -6.04
C LEU A 166 1.17 17.50 -5.42
N LEU A 167 2.21 16.80 -4.98
CA LEU A 167 2.05 15.51 -4.29
C LEU A 167 1.27 15.67 -2.97
N GLN A 168 1.60 16.68 -2.18
CA GLN A 168 0.91 16.98 -0.92
C GLN A 168 -0.54 17.41 -1.15
N ALA A 169 -0.78 18.23 -2.17
CA ALA A 169 -2.12 18.68 -2.54
C ALA A 169 -3.00 17.51 -2.99
N ASN A 170 -2.50 16.64 -3.85
CA ASN A 170 -3.20 15.42 -4.25
C ASN A 170 -3.51 14.51 -3.06
N ALA A 171 -2.54 14.32 -2.15
CA ALA A 171 -2.75 13.52 -0.95
C ALA A 171 -3.85 14.11 -0.05
N MET A 172 -3.88 15.43 0.14
CA MET A 172 -4.93 16.11 0.91
C MET A 172 -6.32 15.95 0.26
N ILE A 173 -6.42 16.10 -1.05
CA ILE A 173 -7.67 15.91 -1.80
C ILE A 173 -8.16 14.48 -1.68
N THR A 174 -7.31 13.49 -1.96
CA THR A 174 -7.68 12.07 -1.93
C THR A 174 -8.09 11.63 -0.53
N THR A 175 -7.31 12.00 0.49
CA THR A 175 -7.62 11.64 1.89
C THR A 175 -8.94 12.27 2.34
N ALA A 176 -9.14 13.57 2.06
CA ALA A 176 -10.38 14.24 2.38
C ALA A 176 -11.57 13.63 1.63
N GLY A 177 -11.43 13.39 0.32
CA GLY A 177 -12.48 12.75 -0.47
C GLY A 177 -12.91 11.41 0.11
N THR A 178 -11.96 10.58 0.53
CA THR A 178 -12.26 9.31 1.19
C THR A 178 -13.00 9.51 2.51
N ILE A 179 -12.46 10.33 3.43
CA ILE A 179 -13.06 10.56 4.75
C ILE A 179 -14.48 11.13 4.63
N PHE A 180 -14.66 12.16 3.79
CA PHE A 180 -15.96 12.81 3.65
C PHE A 180 -16.96 11.99 2.84
N SER A 181 -16.52 11.12 1.93
CA SER A 181 -17.41 10.11 1.33
C SER A 181 -17.96 9.13 2.37
N LEU A 182 -17.13 8.71 3.34
CA LEU A 182 -17.56 7.82 4.43
C LEU A 182 -18.54 8.54 5.37
N LEU A 183 -18.23 9.78 5.75
CA LEU A 183 -19.13 10.63 6.54
C LEU A 183 -20.43 10.90 5.79
N GLY A 184 -20.37 11.03 4.46
CA GLY A 184 -21.54 11.18 3.60
C GLY A 184 -22.50 10.00 3.66
N PHE A 185 -22.00 8.76 3.71
CA PHE A 185 -22.86 7.60 3.93
C PHE A 185 -23.55 7.62 5.30
N ILE A 186 -22.84 7.95 6.37
CA ILE A 186 -23.42 8.05 7.72
C ILE A 186 -24.44 9.19 7.76
N ALA A 187 -24.05 10.39 7.29
CA ALA A 187 -24.92 11.56 7.28
C ALA A 187 -26.17 11.33 6.43
N GLY A 188 -26.00 10.70 5.26
CA GLY A 188 -27.12 10.35 4.38
C GLY A 188 -28.08 9.36 5.04
N GLY A 189 -27.55 8.32 5.70
CA GLY A 189 -28.40 7.37 6.47
C GLY A 189 -29.20 8.05 7.56
N VAL A 190 -28.57 8.91 8.35
CA VAL A 190 -29.24 9.67 9.42
C VAL A 190 -30.28 10.66 8.86
N LEU A 191 -29.93 11.40 7.80
CA LEU A 191 -30.85 12.36 7.17
C LEU A 191 -32.06 11.68 6.56
N VAL A 192 -31.86 10.57 5.87
CA VAL A 192 -32.94 9.77 5.26
C VAL A 192 -33.82 9.13 6.34
N ALA A 193 -33.22 8.64 7.45
CA ALA A 193 -33.96 8.11 8.59
C ALA A 193 -34.82 9.19 9.28
N TRP A 194 -34.32 10.42 9.36
CA TRP A 194 -35.04 11.52 9.97
C TRP A 194 -36.17 11.98 9.06
N ARG A 195 -35.86 12.46 7.85
CA ARG A 195 -36.87 12.88 6.86
C ARG A 195 -36.25 12.92 5.44
N LEU A 196 -36.79 12.11 4.55
CA LEU A 196 -36.37 12.01 3.16
C LEU A 196 -36.45 13.38 2.43
N ASP A 197 -37.47 14.19 2.70
CA ASP A 197 -37.62 15.54 2.10
C ASP A 197 -36.45 16.44 2.44
N TYR A 198 -36.02 16.45 3.70
CA TYR A 198 -34.89 17.28 4.14
C TYR A 198 -33.56 16.75 3.58
N ALA A 199 -33.41 15.43 3.45
CA ALA A 199 -32.22 14.85 2.84
C ALA A 199 -32.00 15.36 1.40
N LEU A 200 -33.08 15.45 0.61
CA LEU A 200 -33.05 16.01 -0.76
C LEU A 200 -32.69 17.51 -0.79
N TYR A 201 -33.21 18.29 0.15
CA TYR A 201 -32.81 19.73 0.23
C TYR A 201 -31.35 19.89 0.65
N VAL A 202 -30.89 19.09 1.62
CA VAL A 202 -29.48 19.12 2.05
C VAL A 202 -28.54 18.71 0.91
N ASP A 203 -28.93 17.69 0.13
CA ASP A 203 -28.18 17.23 -1.03
C ASP A 203 -28.07 18.34 -2.10
N GLY A 204 -29.19 18.94 -2.52
CA GLY A 204 -29.19 20.05 -3.46
C GLY A 204 -28.42 21.29 -2.94
N ALA A 205 -28.57 21.61 -1.65
CA ALA A 205 -27.84 22.70 -1.03
C ALA A 205 -26.35 22.50 -0.99
N ALA A 206 -25.90 21.24 -0.78
CA ALA A 206 -24.47 20.92 -0.78
C ALA A 206 -23.83 21.15 -2.16
N PHE A 207 -24.50 20.77 -3.26
CA PHE A 207 -24.00 21.10 -4.60
C PHE A 207 -24.00 22.62 -4.87
N LEU A 208 -24.99 23.37 -4.38
CA LEU A 208 -25.01 24.86 -4.48
C LEU A 208 -23.86 25.48 -3.68
N LEU A 209 -23.57 24.96 -2.48
CA LEU A 209 -22.46 25.44 -1.66
C LEU A 209 -21.11 25.14 -2.33
N SER A 210 -20.95 23.96 -2.95
CA SER A 210 -19.76 23.63 -3.73
C SER A 210 -19.59 24.61 -4.92
N ALA A 211 -20.63 24.82 -5.70
CA ALA A 211 -20.62 25.80 -6.81
C ALA A 211 -20.27 27.22 -6.34
N GLY A 212 -20.84 27.66 -5.20
CA GLY A 212 -20.53 28.95 -4.57
C GLY A 212 -19.07 29.08 -4.16
N GLY A 213 -18.50 28.02 -3.54
CA GLY A 213 -17.08 27.97 -3.19
C GLY A 213 -16.17 28.11 -4.42
N LEU A 214 -16.50 27.40 -5.49
CA LEU A 214 -15.78 27.51 -6.76
C LEU A 214 -15.94 28.90 -7.41
N ALA A 215 -17.10 29.53 -7.29
CA ALA A 215 -17.36 30.87 -7.79
C ALA A 215 -16.56 31.95 -7.06
N LEU A 216 -16.12 31.70 -5.82
CA LEU A 216 -15.26 32.59 -5.05
C LEU A 216 -13.76 32.46 -5.39
N MET A 217 -13.36 31.46 -6.19
CA MET A 217 -11.98 31.32 -6.63
C MET A 217 -11.60 32.48 -7.59
N ARG A 218 -10.46 33.09 -7.35
CA ARG A 218 -9.89 34.12 -8.21
C ARG A 218 -8.71 33.52 -8.98
N LEU A 219 -8.99 32.94 -10.14
CA LEU A 219 -7.91 32.45 -11.00
C LEU A 219 -7.22 33.67 -11.62
N PRO A 220 -5.87 33.70 -11.65
CA PRO A 220 -5.16 34.66 -12.48
C PRO A 220 -5.67 34.47 -13.91
N ARG A 221 -5.88 35.57 -14.63
CA ARG A 221 -6.18 35.49 -16.08
C ARG A 221 -5.12 34.62 -16.70
N PRO A 222 -5.47 33.68 -17.61
CA PRO A 222 -4.47 32.95 -18.32
C PRO A 222 -3.55 33.97 -18.96
N LEU A 223 -2.29 33.98 -18.57
CA LEU A 223 -1.26 34.66 -19.33
C LEU A 223 -1.37 34.01 -20.71
N THR A 224 -1.87 34.76 -21.68
CA THR A 224 -1.82 34.41 -23.10
C THR A 224 -0.46 33.79 -23.34
N ALA A 225 -0.41 32.60 -23.91
CA ALA A 225 0.71 31.70 -24.13
C ALA A 225 2.08 32.43 -24.18
N GLY A 226 2.57 32.82 -23.04
CA GLY A 226 3.85 33.45 -22.83
C GLY A 226 4.69 32.46 -22.04
N LYS A 227 5.84 32.14 -22.59
CA LYS A 227 6.97 31.31 -22.13
C LYS A 227 6.91 30.83 -20.67
N PRO A 228 7.25 29.56 -20.40
CA PRO A 228 7.50 29.08 -19.03
C PRO A 228 8.59 29.95 -18.40
N LEU A 229 8.27 30.63 -17.32
CA LEU A 229 9.22 31.35 -16.49
C LEU A 229 10.17 30.34 -15.85
N GLY A 230 11.41 30.28 -16.33
CA GLY A 230 12.51 29.64 -15.62
C GLY A 230 13.22 28.49 -16.30
N GLU A 231 13.64 28.64 -17.56
CA GLU A 231 14.73 27.82 -18.09
C GLU A 231 15.98 28.68 -18.40
N PRO A 232 17.20 28.21 -18.07
CA PRO A 232 18.42 28.90 -18.45
C PRO A 232 18.64 28.80 -19.95
N SER A 233 18.92 29.91 -20.58
CA SER A 233 19.24 30.06 -21.99
C SER A 233 20.43 29.18 -22.42
N SER A 234 20.13 28.04 -23.05
CA SER A 234 21.12 27.34 -23.88
C SER A 234 20.53 27.08 -25.26
N SER A 235 21.10 27.70 -26.25
CA SER A 235 20.64 27.84 -27.64
C SER A 235 20.54 26.54 -28.46
N LEU A 236 20.88 25.38 -27.91
CA LEU A 236 20.75 24.06 -28.56
C LEU A 236 19.51 23.25 -28.10
N GLY A 237 18.89 23.61 -26.95
CA GLY A 237 17.68 22.99 -26.47
C GLY A 237 16.38 23.59 -27.05
N GLU A 238 16.41 24.89 -27.40
CA GLU A 238 15.24 25.61 -27.89
C GLU A 238 14.71 25.07 -29.23
N GLN A 239 15.58 24.73 -30.16
CA GLN A 239 15.19 24.16 -31.46
C GLN A 239 14.59 22.76 -31.36
N ALA A 240 15.02 21.95 -30.39
CA ALA A 240 14.45 20.62 -30.15
C ALA A 240 13.09 20.69 -29.44
N VAL A 241 12.92 21.65 -28.52
CA VAL A 241 11.67 21.89 -27.81
C VAL A 241 10.63 22.56 -28.72
N GLU A 242 11.04 23.52 -29.54
CA GLU A 242 10.19 24.19 -30.54
C GLU A 242 9.73 23.24 -31.64
N LYS A 243 10.59 22.33 -32.08
CA LYS A 243 10.24 21.26 -33.02
C LYS A 243 9.33 20.19 -32.40
N ALA A 244 9.47 19.90 -31.09
CA ALA A 244 8.57 19.02 -30.34
C ALA A 244 7.23 19.71 -30.04
N ALA A 245 7.21 21.02 -29.80
CA ALA A 245 5.98 21.81 -29.61
C ALA A 245 5.21 21.96 -30.93
N ALA A 246 5.87 22.28 -32.04
CA ALA A 246 5.27 22.37 -33.36
C ALA A 246 4.72 21.02 -33.87
N THR A 247 5.36 19.90 -33.49
CA THR A 247 4.81 18.56 -33.74
C THR A 247 3.64 18.22 -32.80
N ALA A 248 3.51 18.90 -31.67
CA ALA A 248 2.37 18.74 -30.74
C ALA A 248 1.14 19.54 -31.16
N GLU A 249 1.28 20.72 -31.76
CA GLU A 249 0.18 21.57 -32.21
C GLU A 249 -0.61 21.02 -33.43
N GLY A 250 0.02 20.15 -34.22
CA GLY A 250 -0.65 19.44 -35.34
C GLY A 250 -1.44 18.18 -34.96
N ARG A 251 -1.63 17.87 -33.67
CA ARG A 251 -2.25 16.61 -33.24
C ARG A 251 -3.77 16.73 -33.11
N SER A 252 -4.47 16.05 -34.01
CA SER A 252 -5.90 15.86 -34.10
C SER A 252 -6.60 15.67 -32.75
N THR A 253 -7.67 16.45 -32.53
CA THR A 253 -8.61 16.39 -31.42
C THR A 253 -9.69 15.35 -31.72
N GLY A 254 -9.46 14.07 -31.44
CA GLY A 254 -10.44 13.01 -31.69
C GLY A 254 -10.30 11.83 -30.73
N PRO A 255 -11.24 10.85 -30.72
CA PRO A 255 -11.18 9.65 -29.88
C PRO A 255 -9.88 8.86 -30.03
N GLY A 256 -9.17 8.99 -31.16
CA GLY A 256 -7.85 8.43 -31.38
C GLY A 256 -6.72 9.01 -30.49
N LYS A 257 -6.94 10.17 -29.86
CA LYS A 257 -5.96 10.76 -28.91
C LYS A 257 -5.91 9.94 -27.62
N LEU A 258 -7.07 9.52 -27.09
CA LEU A 258 -7.14 8.71 -25.87
C LEU A 258 -6.36 7.40 -26.03
N TRP A 259 -6.57 6.68 -27.13
CA TRP A 259 -5.86 5.42 -27.42
C TRP A 259 -4.37 5.64 -27.61
N ARG A 260 -3.96 6.79 -28.16
CA ARG A 260 -2.53 7.18 -28.25
C ARG A 260 -1.93 7.50 -26.88
N ASP A 261 -2.69 8.11 -26.00
CA ASP A 261 -2.20 8.50 -24.67
C ASP A 261 -2.15 7.29 -23.70
N ILE A 262 -3.13 6.38 -23.78
CA ILE A 262 -3.19 5.15 -22.97
C ILE A 262 -2.33 4.03 -23.57
N GLY A 263 -2.21 3.99 -24.89
CA GLY A 263 -1.50 2.93 -25.63
C GLY A 263 -0.12 2.57 -25.09
N PRO A 264 0.75 3.54 -24.78
CA PRO A 264 2.06 3.25 -24.17
C PRO A 264 1.97 2.61 -22.79
N GLY A 265 0.94 2.96 -21.99
CA GLY A 265 0.67 2.33 -20.70
C GLY A 265 0.27 0.86 -20.87
N VAL A 266 -0.65 0.57 -21.79
CA VAL A 266 -1.07 -0.80 -22.13
C VAL A 266 0.10 -1.60 -22.72
N ALA A 267 0.89 -1.01 -23.64
CA ALA A 267 2.07 -1.65 -24.21
C ALA A 267 3.11 -1.98 -23.16
N TYR A 268 3.32 -1.09 -22.18
CA TYR A 268 4.19 -1.34 -21.04
C TYR A 268 3.68 -2.53 -20.22
N LEU A 269 2.40 -2.57 -19.88
CA LEU A 269 1.78 -3.65 -19.11
C LEU A 269 1.86 -5.01 -19.83
N ARG A 270 1.65 -5.05 -21.14
CA ARG A 270 1.81 -6.28 -21.95
C ARG A 270 3.22 -6.84 -21.89
N ARG A 271 4.24 -5.98 -21.83
CA ARG A 271 5.66 -6.37 -21.74
C ARG A 271 6.10 -6.73 -20.32
N HIS A 272 5.45 -6.21 -19.28
CA HIS A 272 5.85 -6.36 -17.88
C HIS A 272 4.78 -7.10 -17.09
N LYS A 273 4.98 -8.41 -16.89
CA LYS A 273 4.01 -9.30 -16.21
C LYS A 273 3.65 -8.87 -14.79
N ARG A 274 4.60 -8.31 -14.02
CA ARG A 274 4.36 -7.94 -12.61
C ARG A 274 3.32 -6.82 -12.43
N PRO A 275 3.46 -5.63 -13.04
CA PRO A 275 2.44 -4.59 -12.95
C PRO A 275 1.08 -5.06 -13.47
N PHE A 276 1.06 -5.83 -14.57
CA PHE A 276 -0.15 -6.40 -15.13
C PHE A 276 -0.90 -7.30 -14.13
N GLN A 277 -0.17 -8.23 -13.47
CA GLN A 277 -0.75 -9.13 -12.47
C GLN A 277 -1.29 -8.38 -11.25
N VAL A 278 -0.61 -7.31 -10.83
CA VAL A 278 -1.03 -6.51 -9.67
C VAL A 278 -2.31 -5.73 -9.98
N ILE A 279 -2.44 -5.15 -11.18
CA ILE A 279 -3.66 -4.48 -11.63
C ILE A 279 -4.81 -5.48 -11.78
N GLY A 280 -4.53 -6.68 -12.33
CA GLY A 280 -5.53 -7.75 -12.42
C GLY A 280 -6.05 -8.19 -11.05
N LEU A 281 -5.17 -8.27 -10.04
CA LEU A 281 -5.58 -8.58 -8.67
C LEU A 281 -6.50 -7.47 -8.10
N GLU A 282 -6.18 -6.22 -8.37
CA GLU A 282 -6.99 -5.09 -7.92
C GLU A 282 -8.36 -5.07 -8.62
N MET A 283 -8.41 -5.37 -9.90
CA MET A 283 -9.66 -5.54 -10.64
C MET A 283 -10.54 -6.63 -10.01
N VAL A 284 -9.96 -7.79 -9.67
CA VAL A 284 -10.68 -8.88 -8.96
C VAL A 284 -11.19 -8.40 -7.60
N PHE A 285 -10.41 -7.62 -6.86
CA PHE A 285 -10.84 -7.03 -5.59
C PHE A 285 -12.09 -6.15 -5.76
N PHE A 286 -12.12 -5.27 -6.74
CA PHE A 286 -13.27 -4.41 -7.00
C PHE A 286 -14.48 -5.20 -7.52
N THR A 287 -14.26 -6.27 -8.27
CA THR A 287 -15.33 -7.21 -8.69
C THR A 287 -16.01 -7.85 -7.47
N ILE A 288 -15.21 -8.32 -6.49
CA ILE A 288 -15.71 -8.89 -5.24
C ILE A 288 -16.42 -7.83 -4.40
N SER A 289 -15.82 -6.64 -4.30
CA SER A 289 -16.40 -5.52 -3.55
C SER A 289 -17.76 -5.10 -4.12
N SER A 290 -17.96 -5.18 -5.46
CA SER A 290 -19.23 -4.85 -6.08
C SER A 290 -20.33 -5.84 -5.70
N VAL A 291 -20.01 -7.14 -5.57
CA VAL A 291 -20.98 -8.14 -5.09
C VAL A 291 -21.46 -7.79 -3.70
N VAL A 292 -20.54 -7.52 -2.77
CA VAL A 292 -20.89 -7.17 -1.39
C VAL A 292 -21.71 -5.86 -1.34
N PHE A 293 -21.27 -4.84 -2.10
CA PHE A 293 -21.93 -3.54 -2.14
C PHE A 293 -23.35 -3.61 -2.69
N ASN A 294 -23.58 -4.39 -3.75
CA ASN A 294 -24.91 -4.58 -4.34
C ASN A 294 -25.82 -5.45 -3.46
N SER A 295 -25.25 -6.41 -2.73
CA SER A 295 -26.03 -7.38 -1.94
C SER A 295 -26.35 -6.86 -0.54
N LEU A 296 -25.57 -5.94 0.01
CA LEU A 296 -25.69 -5.52 1.41
C LEU A 296 -27.08 -4.92 1.75
N PRO A 297 -27.69 -4.04 0.95
CA PRO A 297 -29.03 -3.53 1.24
C PRO A 297 -30.08 -4.65 1.33
N SER A 298 -30.02 -5.63 0.42
CA SER A 298 -30.91 -6.80 0.43
C SER A 298 -30.69 -7.66 1.69
N ILE A 299 -29.44 -7.92 2.07
CA ILE A 299 -29.10 -8.68 3.29
C ILE A 299 -29.63 -7.97 4.53
N LEU A 300 -29.44 -6.65 4.64
CA LEU A 300 -29.92 -5.87 5.79
C LEU A 300 -31.44 -5.92 5.91
N THR A 301 -32.17 -5.74 4.81
CA THR A 301 -33.63 -5.64 4.83
C THR A 301 -34.31 -7.00 4.88
N GLN A 302 -33.84 -7.99 4.14
CA GLN A 302 -34.53 -9.30 4.03
C GLN A 302 -34.11 -10.27 5.14
N ARG A 303 -32.83 -10.29 5.52
CA ARG A 303 -32.33 -11.25 6.51
C ARG A 303 -32.35 -10.71 7.94
N PHE A 304 -32.00 -9.44 8.12
CA PHE A 304 -31.91 -8.83 9.45
C PHE A 304 -33.07 -7.90 9.79
N HIS A 305 -34.01 -7.70 8.85
CA HIS A 305 -35.18 -6.83 8.99
C HIS A 305 -34.82 -5.38 9.40
N LEU A 306 -33.63 -4.93 9.02
CA LEU A 306 -33.17 -3.56 9.26
C LEU A 306 -33.68 -2.63 8.15
N PRO A 307 -33.96 -1.36 8.48
CA PRO A 307 -34.40 -0.40 7.47
C PRO A 307 -33.28 -0.07 6.47
N PRO A 308 -33.62 0.22 5.19
CA PRO A 308 -32.63 0.45 4.12
C PRO A 308 -31.59 1.55 4.43
N GLN A 309 -31.97 2.58 5.21
CA GLN A 309 -31.08 3.67 5.59
C GLN A 309 -29.88 3.23 6.46
N ASP A 310 -29.98 2.10 7.17
CA ASP A 310 -28.92 1.56 8.01
C ASP A 310 -27.71 1.14 7.16
N PHE A 311 -27.90 0.91 5.86
CA PHE A 311 -26.79 0.72 4.92
C PHE A 311 -25.75 1.85 5.03
N GLY A 312 -26.18 3.10 5.27
CA GLY A 312 -25.28 4.24 5.45
C GLY A 312 -24.35 4.07 6.65
N ILE A 313 -24.88 3.57 7.78
CA ILE A 313 -24.09 3.30 8.99
C ILE A 313 -23.12 2.17 8.75
N PHE A 314 -23.56 1.07 8.13
CA PHE A 314 -22.70 -0.07 7.79
C PHE A 314 -21.53 0.35 6.88
N MET A 315 -21.82 1.11 5.82
CA MET A 315 -20.79 1.58 4.90
C MET A 315 -19.85 2.60 5.53
N GLY A 316 -20.37 3.49 6.37
CA GLY A 316 -19.54 4.45 7.08
C GLY A 316 -18.59 3.78 8.07
N LEU A 317 -19.05 2.80 8.86
CA LEU A 317 -18.20 2.07 9.79
C LEU A 317 -17.22 1.11 9.07
N ALA A 318 -17.63 0.46 7.98
CA ALA A 318 -16.71 -0.27 7.11
C ALA A 318 -15.60 0.65 6.57
N GLY A 319 -15.97 1.86 6.19
CA GLY A 319 -15.02 2.89 5.77
C GLY A 319 -14.06 3.33 6.88
N ALA A 320 -14.52 3.45 8.13
CA ALA A 320 -13.63 3.69 9.26
C ALA A 320 -12.61 2.54 9.42
N GLY A 321 -13.04 1.29 9.18
CA GLY A 321 -12.15 0.13 9.07
C GLY A 321 -11.10 0.32 7.98
N MET A 322 -11.48 0.83 6.79
CA MET A 322 -10.53 1.14 5.70
C MET A 322 -9.49 2.18 6.12
N VAL A 323 -9.92 3.27 6.76
CA VAL A 323 -9.00 4.31 7.25
C VAL A 323 -8.03 3.74 8.28
N ALA A 324 -8.52 2.92 9.21
CA ALA A 324 -7.68 2.24 10.21
C ALA A 324 -6.68 1.28 9.55
N GLY A 325 -7.08 0.51 8.54
CA GLY A 325 -6.22 -0.39 7.78
C GLY A 325 -5.11 0.35 7.02
N ALA A 326 -5.46 1.45 6.35
CA ALA A 326 -4.50 2.31 5.66
C ALA A 326 -3.51 2.96 6.64
N ALA A 327 -3.99 3.42 7.80
CA ALA A 327 -3.14 3.95 8.87
C ALA A 327 -2.20 2.88 9.44
N ALA A 328 -2.70 1.66 9.68
CA ALA A 328 -1.90 0.56 10.18
C ALA A 328 -0.75 0.21 9.23
N ILE A 329 -1.01 0.11 7.92
CA ILE A 329 0.05 -0.21 6.94
C ILE A 329 1.04 0.96 6.76
N SER A 330 0.61 2.20 6.90
CA SER A 330 1.48 3.38 6.81
C SER A 330 2.44 3.46 7.99
N GLN A 331 1.99 3.05 9.18
CA GLN A 331 2.79 2.98 10.40
C GLN A 331 3.64 1.70 10.49
N ALA A 332 3.30 0.67 9.70
CA ALA A 332 4.08 -0.56 9.64
C ALA A 332 5.49 -0.26 9.14
N ARG A 333 6.47 -0.39 10.07
CA ARG A 333 7.89 -0.15 9.78
C ARG A 333 8.35 -0.99 8.61
N GLN A 334 9.28 -0.46 7.81
CA GLN A 334 9.83 -1.02 6.56
C GLN A 334 10.40 -2.46 6.73
N GLY A 335 9.57 -3.44 6.93
CA GLY A 335 10.00 -4.80 7.21
C GLY A 335 9.17 -5.88 6.57
N ILE A 336 7.91 -5.60 6.25
CA ILE A 336 7.03 -6.58 5.62
C ILE A 336 7.15 -6.43 4.10
N PRO A 337 7.51 -7.50 3.36
CA PRO A 337 7.45 -7.48 1.91
C PRO A 337 6.04 -7.14 1.44
N LYS A 338 5.90 -6.23 0.49
CA LYS A 338 4.59 -5.77 0.03
C LYS A 338 3.76 -6.89 -0.57
N GLU A 339 4.41 -7.81 -1.29
CA GLU A 339 3.76 -9.00 -1.86
C GLU A 339 3.14 -9.90 -0.79
N LEU A 340 3.83 -10.07 0.35
CA LEU A 340 3.32 -10.85 1.47
C LEU A 340 2.18 -10.10 2.19
N GLY A 341 2.29 -8.78 2.31
CA GLY A 341 1.23 -7.91 2.82
C GLY A 341 -0.05 -8.06 2.00
N ILE A 342 0.06 -7.99 0.66
CA ILE A 342 -1.04 -8.21 -0.27
C ILE A 342 -1.65 -9.61 -0.06
N ALA A 343 -0.82 -10.66 -0.04
CA ALA A 343 -1.29 -12.03 0.04
C ALA A 343 -2.07 -12.30 1.35
N TRP A 344 -1.49 -11.96 2.51
CA TRP A 344 -2.16 -12.16 3.80
C TRP A 344 -3.40 -11.29 3.99
N SER A 345 -3.37 -10.03 3.58
CA SER A 345 -4.55 -9.18 3.66
C SER A 345 -5.70 -9.71 2.80
N THR A 346 -5.39 -10.30 1.63
CA THR A 346 -6.41 -10.94 0.78
C THR A 346 -7.00 -12.18 1.46
N VAL A 347 -6.20 -13.03 2.12
CA VAL A 347 -6.71 -14.18 2.91
C VAL A 347 -7.63 -13.72 4.02
N LEU A 348 -7.17 -12.73 4.81
CA LEU A 348 -7.92 -12.25 5.99
C LEU A 348 -9.20 -11.51 5.58
N MET A 349 -9.18 -10.78 4.47
CA MET A 349 -10.38 -10.18 3.89
C MET A 349 -11.39 -11.24 3.45
N GLY A 350 -10.94 -12.26 2.71
CA GLY A 350 -11.80 -13.37 2.30
C GLY A 350 -12.39 -14.13 3.50
N GLY A 351 -11.57 -14.37 4.52
CA GLY A 351 -12.01 -14.97 5.79
C GLY A 351 -13.05 -14.11 6.52
N SER A 352 -12.85 -12.80 6.57
CA SER A 352 -13.83 -11.86 7.18
C SER A 352 -15.15 -11.87 6.43
N LEU A 353 -15.13 -11.86 5.10
CA LEU A 353 -16.34 -11.92 4.27
C LEU A 353 -17.04 -13.28 4.38
N LEU A 354 -16.28 -14.38 4.52
CA LEU A 354 -16.86 -15.70 4.76
C LEU A 354 -17.56 -15.76 6.11
N LEU A 355 -16.96 -15.21 7.16
CA LEU A 355 -17.61 -15.10 8.48
C LEU A 355 -18.84 -14.17 8.41
N ALA A 356 -18.79 -13.10 7.61
CA ALA A 356 -19.95 -12.23 7.37
C ALA A 356 -21.12 -12.99 6.72
N SER A 357 -20.86 -13.93 5.80
CA SER A 357 -21.91 -14.74 5.17
C SER A 357 -22.63 -15.66 6.18
N TRP A 358 -21.94 -16.10 7.23
CA TRP A 358 -22.48 -16.93 8.30
C TRP A 358 -22.99 -16.15 9.53
N ALA A 359 -22.93 -14.82 9.49
CA ALA A 359 -23.38 -14.00 10.62
C ALA A 359 -24.86 -14.27 10.93
N SER A 360 -25.18 -14.60 12.19
CA SER A 360 -26.52 -14.80 12.66
C SER A 360 -27.17 -13.51 13.19
N HIS A 361 -26.35 -12.52 13.57
CA HIS A 361 -26.77 -11.23 14.09
C HIS A 361 -26.12 -10.10 13.27
N TRP A 362 -26.81 -8.97 13.17
CA TRP A 362 -26.34 -7.83 12.37
C TRP A 362 -25.04 -7.21 12.94
N GLU A 363 -24.82 -7.26 14.25
CA GLU A 363 -23.58 -6.80 14.89
C GLU A 363 -22.36 -7.61 14.42
N MET A 364 -22.54 -8.94 14.25
CA MET A 364 -21.51 -9.82 13.72
C MET A 364 -21.22 -9.48 12.25
N LEU A 365 -22.27 -9.28 11.44
CA LEU A 365 -22.13 -8.86 10.05
C LEU A 365 -21.31 -7.56 9.97
N LEU A 366 -21.68 -6.56 10.78
CA LEU A 366 -20.99 -5.28 10.83
C LEU A 366 -19.50 -5.44 11.21
N ALA A 367 -19.22 -6.19 12.28
CA ALA A 367 -17.85 -6.43 12.73
C ALA A 367 -16.99 -7.10 11.66
N TYR A 368 -17.55 -8.08 10.94
CA TYR A 368 -16.83 -8.77 9.87
C TYR A 368 -16.67 -7.90 8.61
N LEU A 369 -17.63 -7.05 8.28
CA LEU A 369 -17.52 -6.07 7.19
C LEU A 369 -16.44 -5.02 7.49
N VAL A 370 -16.41 -4.51 8.73
CA VAL A 370 -15.37 -3.57 9.19
C VAL A 370 -13.99 -4.23 9.12
N SER A 371 -13.88 -5.49 9.57
CA SER A 371 -12.64 -6.28 9.50
C SER A 371 -12.22 -6.52 8.04
N GLY A 372 -13.14 -6.92 7.16
CA GLY A 372 -12.89 -7.11 5.74
C GLY A 372 -12.41 -5.84 5.05
N ALA A 373 -13.03 -4.71 5.36
CA ALA A 373 -12.66 -3.39 4.85
C ALA A 373 -11.27 -2.95 5.34
N PHE A 374 -10.93 -3.24 6.60
CA PHE A 374 -9.60 -3.00 7.17
C PHE A 374 -8.51 -3.76 6.38
N PHE A 375 -8.69 -5.06 6.15
CA PHE A 375 -7.73 -5.85 5.40
C PHE A 375 -7.72 -5.49 3.91
N GLY A 376 -8.86 -5.16 3.33
CA GLY A 376 -8.98 -4.65 1.97
C GLY A 376 -8.16 -3.38 1.76
N ALA A 377 -8.18 -2.45 2.70
CA ALA A 377 -7.38 -1.22 2.64
C ALA A 377 -5.86 -1.49 2.75
N ILE A 378 -5.44 -2.47 3.55
CA ILE A 378 -4.04 -2.92 3.60
C ILE A 378 -3.60 -3.48 2.25
N MET A 379 -4.43 -4.31 1.63
CA MET A 379 -4.18 -4.87 0.30
C MET A 379 -4.06 -3.76 -0.75
N PHE A 380 -5.04 -2.88 -0.84
CA PHE A 380 -5.09 -1.77 -1.79
C PHE A 380 -3.88 -0.84 -1.67
N SER A 381 -3.56 -0.37 -0.45
CA SER A 381 -2.40 0.50 -0.20
C SER A 381 -1.06 -0.19 -0.51
N SER A 382 -0.99 -1.50 -0.31
CA SER A 382 0.21 -2.29 -0.64
C SER A 382 0.38 -2.44 -2.14
N VAL A 383 -0.70 -2.66 -2.89
CA VAL A 383 -0.75 -2.71 -4.36
C VAL A 383 -0.32 -1.36 -4.93
N ASP A 384 -0.92 -0.27 -4.48
CA ASP A 384 -0.60 1.09 -4.93
C ASP A 384 0.89 1.43 -4.73
N THR A 385 1.41 1.15 -3.53
CA THR A 385 2.84 1.33 -3.22
C THR A 385 3.75 0.47 -4.11
N LEU A 386 3.34 -0.76 -4.43
CA LEU A 386 4.12 -1.66 -5.27
C LEU A 386 4.16 -1.15 -6.72
N LEU A 387 3.02 -0.73 -7.27
CA LEU A 387 2.92 -0.15 -8.61
C LEU A 387 3.79 1.11 -8.73
N GLN A 388 3.71 2.03 -7.77
CA GLN A 388 4.52 3.26 -7.77
C GLN A 388 6.03 2.99 -7.74
N ARG A 389 6.47 1.86 -7.14
CA ARG A 389 7.89 1.47 -7.09
C ARG A 389 8.38 0.75 -8.34
N VAL A 390 7.50 -0.01 -9.00
CA VAL A 390 7.89 -0.88 -10.12
C VAL A 390 7.75 -0.16 -11.46
N VAL A 391 6.81 0.79 -11.56
CA VAL A 391 6.53 1.51 -12.81
C VAL A 391 7.43 2.75 -12.91
N PRO A 392 8.23 2.89 -13.99
CA PRO A 392 9.06 4.06 -14.23
C PRO A 392 8.26 5.35 -14.37
N ASP A 393 8.86 6.48 -13.97
CA ASP A 393 8.20 7.80 -13.93
C ASP A 393 7.61 8.22 -15.28
N TYR A 394 8.30 7.95 -16.40
CA TYR A 394 7.89 8.38 -17.75
C TYR A 394 6.59 7.72 -18.26
N VAL A 395 6.16 6.57 -17.70
CA VAL A 395 4.90 5.89 -18.07
C VAL A 395 3.92 5.79 -16.90
N ARG A 396 4.31 6.21 -15.68
CA ARG A 396 3.53 5.99 -14.44
C ARG A 396 2.12 6.54 -14.57
N GLY A 397 1.94 7.77 -15.03
CA GLY A 397 0.61 8.38 -15.19
C GLY A 397 -0.31 7.58 -16.09
N ARG A 398 0.22 7.05 -17.21
CA ARG A 398 -0.54 6.24 -18.16
C ARG A 398 -0.92 4.86 -17.61
N VAL A 399 -0.01 4.24 -16.86
CA VAL A 399 -0.28 2.95 -16.18
C VAL A 399 -1.32 3.13 -15.08
N MET A 400 -1.27 4.24 -14.32
CA MET A 400 -2.29 4.54 -13.30
C MET A 400 -3.66 4.80 -13.94
N ALA A 401 -3.75 5.47 -15.08
CA ALA A 401 -5.00 5.63 -15.81
C ALA A 401 -5.58 4.27 -16.26
N VAL A 402 -4.75 3.36 -16.77
CA VAL A 402 -5.20 1.99 -17.11
C VAL A 402 -5.68 1.25 -15.87
N ARG A 403 -5.00 1.41 -14.73
CA ARG A 403 -5.41 0.84 -13.44
C ARG A 403 -6.79 1.35 -13.02
N ASP A 404 -7.03 2.66 -13.07
CA ASP A 404 -8.29 3.26 -12.65
C ASP A 404 -9.45 2.80 -13.56
N MET A 405 -9.20 2.64 -14.86
CA MET A 405 -10.17 2.00 -15.78
C MET A 405 -10.41 0.53 -15.42
N ALA A 406 -9.38 -0.24 -15.09
CA ALA A 406 -9.51 -1.64 -14.71
C ALA A 406 -10.29 -1.81 -13.39
N THR A 407 -10.10 -0.93 -12.41
CA THR A 407 -10.85 -0.96 -11.14
C THR A 407 -12.32 -0.63 -11.34
N THR A 408 -12.64 0.38 -12.16
CA THR A 408 -14.02 0.71 -12.53
C THR A 408 -14.68 -0.43 -13.31
N LEU A 409 -13.95 -1.03 -14.25
CA LEU A 409 -14.43 -2.21 -14.96
C LEU A 409 -14.69 -3.38 -14.00
N GLY A 410 -13.84 -3.58 -12.99
CA GLY A 410 -14.05 -4.56 -11.94
C GLY A 410 -15.39 -4.36 -11.22
N LEU A 411 -15.75 -3.12 -10.87
CA LEU A 411 -17.05 -2.83 -10.27
C LEU A 411 -18.21 -3.19 -11.21
N VAL A 412 -18.08 -2.90 -12.49
CA VAL A 412 -19.17 -3.13 -13.50
C VAL A 412 -19.35 -4.61 -13.83
N VAL A 413 -18.27 -5.40 -13.85
CA VAL A 413 -18.27 -6.81 -14.28
C VAL A 413 -19.30 -7.67 -13.55
N MET A 414 -19.49 -7.50 -12.24
CA MET A 414 -20.53 -8.23 -11.49
C MET A 414 -21.80 -7.43 -11.29
N THR A 415 -21.74 -6.10 -11.36
CA THR A 415 -22.92 -5.26 -11.26
C THR A 415 -23.88 -5.50 -12.44
N VAL A 416 -23.37 -5.67 -13.67
CA VAL A 416 -24.20 -5.93 -14.87
C VAL A 416 -24.98 -7.25 -14.76
N PRO A 417 -24.36 -8.41 -14.49
CA PRO A 417 -25.12 -9.64 -14.30
C PRO A 417 -26.15 -9.54 -13.17
N MET A 418 -25.79 -8.93 -12.04
CA MET A 418 -26.72 -8.77 -10.91
C MET A 418 -27.90 -7.85 -11.25
N ALA A 419 -27.69 -6.81 -12.05
CA ALA A 419 -28.76 -5.92 -12.52
C ALA A 419 -29.72 -6.59 -13.50
N MET A 420 -29.23 -7.57 -14.25
CA MET A 420 -30.00 -8.26 -15.31
C MET A 420 -30.61 -9.59 -14.85
N TRP A 421 -30.13 -10.16 -13.73
CA TRP A 421 -30.57 -11.48 -13.26
C TRP A 421 -31.86 -11.39 -12.45
N PRO A 422 -32.99 -11.88 -12.97
CA PRO A 422 -34.23 -11.97 -12.21
C PRO A 422 -34.03 -12.88 -10.99
N ASN A 423 -34.54 -12.46 -9.84
CA ASN A 423 -34.46 -13.23 -8.59
C ASN A 423 -33.03 -13.49 -8.06
N VAL A 424 -32.06 -12.62 -8.38
CA VAL A 424 -30.68 -12.73 -7.86
C VAL A 424 -30.66 -12.81 -6.32
N ASP A 425 -31.66 -12.26 -5.66
CA ASP A 425 -31.79 -12.26 -4.20
C ASP A 425 -31.91 -13.66 -3.59
N ALA A 426 -32.49 -14.63 -4.32
CA ALA A 426 -32.52 -16.01 -3.88
C ALA A 426 -31.12 -16.64 -3.74
N TYR A 427 -30.14 -16.10 -4.45
CA TYR A 427 -28.76 -16.62 -4.51
C TYR A 427 -27.74 -15.69 -3.84
N VAL A 428 -28.17 -14.58 -3.24
CA VAL A 428 -27.27 -13.58 -2.66
C VAL A 428 -26.34 -14.19 -1.61
N HIS A 429 -26.86 -15.05 -0.74
CA HIS A 429 -26.03 -15.72 0.27
C HIS A 429 -24.93 -16.55 -0.38
N ASP A 430 -25.27 -17.39 -1.34
CA ASP A 430 -24.33 -18.26 -2.04
C ASP A 430 -23.31 -17.44 -2.86
N LEU A 431 -23.77 -16.36 -3.49
CA LEU A 431 -22.91 -15.47 -4.26
C LEU A 431 -21.88 -14.76 -3.36
N VAL A 432 -22.31 -14.25 -2.22
CA VAL A 432 -21.40 -13.63 -1.23
C VAL A 432 -20.45 -14.67 -0.64
N ALA A 433 -20.93 -15.83 -0.28
CA ALA A 433 -20.10 -16.93 0.22
C ALA A 433 -19.09 -17.42 -0.83
N ALA A 434 -19.52 -17.61 -2.08
CA ALA A 434 -18.64 -18.01 -3.17
C ALA A 434 -17.53 -16.97 -3.44
N THR A 435 -17.88 -15.69 -3.45
CA THR A 435 -16.89 -14.61 -3.62
C THR A 435 -15.93 -14.52 -2.44
N ALA A 436 -16.41 -14.70 -1.22
CA ALA A 436 -15.58 -14.75 -0.01
C ALA A 436 -14.60 -15.94 -0.03
N TYR A 437 -15.10 -17.13 -0.37
CA TYR A 437 -14.30 -18.34 -0.51
C TYR A 437 -13.25 -18.18 -1.62
N GLY A 438 -13.65 -17.71 -2.80
CA GLY A 438 -12.73 -17.43 -3.92
C GLY A 438 -11.63 -16.45 -3.55
N THR A 439 -11.97 -15.41 -2.76
CA THR A 439 -11.00 -14.43 -2.24
C THR A 439 -10.00 -15.08 -1.28
N ALA A 440 -10.46 -15.88 -0.35
CA ALA A 440 -9.61 -16.58 0.61
C ALA A 440 -8.67 -17.57 -0.11
N VAL A 441 -9.18 -18.32 -1.08
CA VAL A 441 -8.39 -19.22 -1.94
C VAL A 441 -7.35 -18.45 -2.74
N LEU A 442 -7.73 -17.36 -3.39
CA LEU A 442 -6.81 -16.50 -4.14
C LEU A 442 -5.67 -16.00 -3.24
N GLY A 443 -6.00 -15.47 -2.06
CA GLY A 443 -5.02 -15.03 -1.07
C GLY A 443 -4.08 -16.15 -0.67
N THR A 444 -4.62 -17.35 -0.41
CA THR A 444 -3.82 -18.53 -0.06
C THR A 444 -2.87 -18.94 -1.20
N VAL A 445 -3.37 -18.94 -2.44
CA VAL A 445 -2.53 -19.18 -3.64
C VAL A 445 -1.40 -18.16 -3.73
N LEU A 446 -1.69 -16.88 -3.50
CA LEU A 446 -0.66 -15.83 -3.51
C LEU A 446 0.39 -16.05 -2.41
N VAL A 447 -0.02 -16.45 -1.20
CA VAL A 447 0.92 -16.83 -0.11
C VAL A 447 1.80 -17.98 -0.55
N VAL A 448 1.21 -19.05 -1.10
CA VAL A 448 1.96 -20.23 -1.57
C VAL A 448 2.93 -19.88 -2.68
N LEU A 449 2.50 -19.10 -3.69
CA LEU A 449 3.35 -18.65 -4.80
C LEU A 449 4.50 -17.77 -4.31
N TYR A 450 4.22 -16.87 -3.36
CA TYR A 450 5.26 -16.07 -2.73
C TYR A 450 6.27 -16.95 -2.00
N MET A 451 5.80 -17.93 -1.22
CA MET A 451 6.65 -18.84 -0.46
C MET A 451 7.50 -19.74 -1.37
N ARG A 452 6.93 -20.22 -2.50
CA ARG A 452 7.67 -21.03 -3.49
C ARG A 452 8.81 -20.26 -4.16
N ARG A 453 8.73 -18.94 -4.22
CA ARG A 453 9.83 -18.10 -4.76
C ARG A 453 10.96 -17.87 -3.76
N GLN A 454 10.82 -18.31 -2.52
CA GLN A 454 11.89 -18.23 -1.54
C GLN A 454 12.87 -19.40 -1.77
N PRO A 455 14.17 -19.21 -1.48
CA PRO A 455 15.18 -20.26 -1.67
C PRO A 455 15.07 -21.41 -0.65
N LEU A 456 13.99 -21.45 0.15
CA LEU A 456 13.77 -22.39 1.24
C LEU A 456 12.53 -23.25 0.99
N PRO A 457 12.49 -24.51 1.49
CA PRO A 457 11.27 -25.31 1.51
C PRO A 457 10.10 -24.58 2.17
N LEU A 458 8.89 -24.81 1.66
CA LEU A 458 7.67 -24.08 2.07
C LEU A 458 7.46 -24.00 3.59
N ARG A 459 7.66 -25.14 4.29
CA ARG A 459 7.51 -25.22 5.76
C ARG A 459 8.52 -24.30 6.47
N GLN A 460 9.75 -24.30 6.01
CA GLN A 460 10.84 -23.49 6.58
C GLN A 460 10.62 -22.01 6.29
N ALA A 461 10.24 -21.67 5.06
CA ALA A 461 9.93 -20.28 4.69
C ALA A 461 8.77 -19.71 5.51
N PHE A 462 7.71 -20.50 5.72
CA PHE A 462 6.56 -20.11 6.54
C PHE A 462 6.95 -19.85 7.99
N LEU A 463 7.66 -20.81 8.59
CA LEU A 463 8.06 -20.72 10.00
C LEU A 463 9.03 -19.56 10.25
N LEU A 464 10.05 -19.39 9.39
CA LEU A 464 10.95 -18.23 9.49
C LEU A 464 10.20 -16.90 9.34
N ARG A 465 9.10 -16.87 8.60
CA ARG A 465 8.24 -15.68 8.52
C ARG A 465 7.47 -15.44 9.80
N LEU A 466 6.87 -16.47 10.40
CA LEU A 466 6.22 -16.33 11.71
C LEU A 466 7.19 -15.84 12.77
N ILE A 467 8.37 -16.48 12.84
CA ILE A 467 9.45 -16.07 13.75
C ILE A 467 9.90 -14.63 13.45
N SER A 468 10.03 -14.25 12.16
CA SER A 468 10.41 -12.90 11.81
C SER A 468 9.35 -11.84 12.19
N MET A 469 8.07 -12.17 12.06
CA MET A 469 6.97 -11.31 12.53
C MET A 469 7.04 -11.15 14.05
N TYR A 470 7.17 -12.25 14.77
CA TYR A 470 7.30 -12.26 16.21
C TYR A 470 8.48 -11.40 16.69
N ILE A 471 9.69 -11.64 16.16
CA ILE A 471 10.89 -10.90 16.56
C ILE A 471 10.78 -9.41 16.22
N ARG A 472 10.23 -9.06 15.06
CA ARG A 472 10.04 -7.65 14.67
C ARG A 472 9.03 -6.92 15.54
N PHE A 473 7.94 -7.59 15.86
CA PHE A 473 6.89 -7.00 16.68
C PHE A 473 7.29 -6.95 18.16
N TRP A 474 7.75 -8.09 18.71
CA TRP A 474 8.02 -8.23 20.13
C TRP A 474 9.35 -7.60 20.55
N HIS A 475 10.45 -7.91 19.80
CA HIS A 475 11.78 -7.40 20.10
C HIS A 475 12.12 -6.10 19.37
N ARG A 476 11.16 -5.46 18.69
CA ARG A 476 11.36 -4.20 17.95
C ARG A 476 12.63 -4.20 17.09
N TRP A 477 12.93 -5.35 16.48
CA TRP A 477 14.13 -5.58 15.72
C TRP A 477 14.27 -4.62 14.53
N ARG A 478 15.45 -4.02 14.38
CA ARG A 478 15.78 -3.12 13.26
C ARG A 478 17.17 -3.44 12.72
N LEU A 479 17.30 -3.38 11.39
CA LEU A 479 18.59 -3.35 10.71
C LEU A 479 19.07 -1.89 10.65
N ALA A 480 20.20 -1.59 11.28
CA ALA A 480 20.82 -0.27 11.24
C ALA A 480 21.78 -0.18 10.05
N GLY A 481 21.27 0.35 8.95
CA GLY A 481 22.00 0.43 7.68
C GLY A 481 21.71 -0.74 6.73
N ALA A 482 22.61 -1.00 5.79
CA ALA A 482 22.48 -2.06 4.79
C ALA A 482 23.12 -3.37 5.25
N CYS A 483 22.54 -4.51 4.90
CA CYS A 483 23.19 -5.81 5.02
C CYS A 483 24.36 -5.87 4.04
N ARG A 484 25.58 -6.13 4.55
CA ARG A 484 26.81 -6.17 3.76
C ARG A 484 27.30 -7.59 3.44
N ILE A 485 26.49 -8.60 3.72
CA ILE A 485 26.77 -9.97 3.27
C ILE A 485 26.69 -10.00 1.74
N PRO A 486 27.74 -10.51 1.04
CA PRO A 486 27.73 -10.64 -0.41
C PRO A 486 26.52 -11.44 -0.90
N ALA A 487 25.92 -11.02 -2.02
CA ALA A 487 24.74 -11.69 -2.59
C ALA A 487 25.06 -13.11 -3.08
N THR A 488 26.30 -13.37 -3.51
CA THR A 488 26.81 -14.65 -4.01
C THR A 488 28.22 -14.88 -3.47
N GLY A 489 28.68 -16.14 -3.49
CA GLY A 489 30.01 -16.53 -3.04
C GLY A 489 30.11 -16.71 -1.51
N ALA A 490 31.29 -17.11 -1.04
CA ALA A 490 31.57 -17.36 0.37
C ALA A 490 31.58 -16.05 1.19
N ALA A 491 31.16 -16.14 2.45
CA ALA A 491 31.38 -15.07 3.44
C ALA A 491 31.36 -15.65 4.87
N ILE A 492 32.14 -15.05 5.75
CA ILE A 492 32.13 -15.35 7.19
C ILE A 492 31.42 -14.17 7.89
N VAL A 493 30.40 -14.45 8.67
CA VAL A 493 29.71 -13.47 9.50
C VAL A 493 30.23 -13.59 10.92
N ALA A 494 31.01 -12.62 11.38
CA ALA A 494 31.58 -12.58 12.73
C ALA A 494 30.82 -11.58 13.59
N ALA A 495 30.17 -12.03 14.66
CA ALA A 495 29.32 -11.20 15.51
C ALA A 495 29.64 -11.35 16.99
N ASN A 496 29.34 -10.33 17.82
CA ASN A 496 29.29 -10.48 19.27
C ASN A 496 28.14 -11.40 19.69
N HIS A 497 28.28 -12.04 20.87
CA HIS A 497 27.33 -13.05 21.35
C HIS A 497 26.81 -12.72 22.76
N THR A 498 25.62 -12.15 22.86
CA THR A 498 25.03 -11.70 24.13
C THR A 498 23.73 -12.40 24.50
N SER A 499 23.10 -13.10 23.55
CA SER A 499 21.83 -13.81 23.76
C SER A 499 21.73 -15.06 22.86
N THR A 500 20.97 -16.03 23.29
CA THR A 500 20.63 -17.22 22.49
C THR A 500 19.79 -16.87 21.24
N LEU A 501 19.21 -15.66 21.18
CA LEU A 501 18.50 -15.14 20.00
C LEU A 501 19.45 -14.69 18.87
N ASP A 502 20.72 -14.42 19.15
CA ASP A 502 21.63 -13.76 18.19
C ASP A 502 21.74 -14.47 16.84
N PRO A 503 21.85 -15.82 16.75
CA PRO A 503 21.88 -16.52 15.48
C PRO A 503 20.61 -16.26 14.65
N LEU A 504 19.45 -16.25 15.30
CA LEU A 504 18.16 -16.03 14.65
C LEU A 504 18.02 -14.58 14.16
N LEU A 505 18.52 -13.61 14.93
CA LEU A 505 18.55 -12.20 14.54
C LEU A 505 19.42 -11.98 13.30
N LEU A 506 20.57 -12.64 13.22
CA LEU A 506 21.48 -12.58 12.08
C LEU A 506 20.89 -13.26 10.85
N LEU A 507 20.23 -14.41 11.03
CA LEU A 507 19.52 -15.10 9.95
C LEU A 507 18.43 -14.21 9.35
N LEU A 508 17.69 -13.47 10.17
CA LEU A 508 16.68 -12.50 9.71
C LEU A 508 17.32 -11.27 9.02
N ALA A 509 18.52 -10.88 9.44
CA ALA A 509 19.26 -9.76 8.84
C ALA A 509 19.81 -10.10 7.45
N SER A 510 20.15 -11.34 7.18
CA SER A 510 20.76 -11.81 5.93
C SER A 510 19.84 -11.72 4.71
N ARG A 511 18.53 -11.61 4.90
CA ARG A 511 17.43 -11.46 3.92
C ARG A 511 17.38 -12.40 2.73
N ARG A 512 18.53 -12.91 2.24
CA ARG A 512 18.60 -13.66 0.97
C ARG A 512 19.45 -14.93 1.07
N ARG A 513 20.21 -15.11 2.16
CA ARG A 513 21.15 -16.22 2.29
C ARG A 513 21.03 -16.86 3.67
N LEU A 514 21.06 -18.18 3.70
CA LEU A 514 21.19 -18.94 4.95
C LEU A 514 22.59 -18.76 5.50
N ILE A 515 22.69 -18.53 6.81
CA ILE A 515 23.94 -18.49 7.56
C ILE A 515 24.04 -19.82 8.31
N ARG A 516 25.08 -20.60 8.02
CA ARG A 516 25.38 -21.86 8.72
C ARG A 516 26.19 -21.56 9.97
N PHE A 517 25.52 -21.53 11.11
CA PHE A 517 26.20 -21.22 12.37
C PHE A 517 27.01 -22.41 12.90
N MET A 518 28.13 -22.10 13.53
CA MET A 518 28.89 -23.07 14.34
C MET A 518 28.22 -23.15 15.72
N VAL A 519 27.66 -24.31 16.08
CA VAL A 519 26.81 -24.49 17.26
C VAL A 519 27.39 -25.60 18.14
N ASP A 520 27.56 -25.32 19.45
CA ASP A 520 28.03 -26.30 20.41
C ASP A 520 27.08 -27.49 20.50
N ARG A 521 27.62 -28.70 20.40
CA ARG A 521 26.88 -29.97 20.55
C ARG A 521 26.15 -30.10 21.88
N ALA A 522 26.66 -29.50 22.95
CA ALA A 522 26.00 -29.47 24.24
C ALA A 522 24.63 -28.76 24.18
N SER A 523 24.45 -27.80 23.26
CA SER A 523 23.17 -27.09 23.07
C SER A 523 22.02 -27.97 22.62
N TYR A 524 22.30 -29.10 21.95
CA TYR A 524 21.30 -30.08 21.53
C TYR A 524 20.71 -30.91 22.69
N ARG A 525 21.42 -30.96 23.82
CA ARG A 525 21.03 -31.74 25.00
C ARG A 525 20.32 -30.89 26.06
N LEU A 526 20.09 -29.62 25.80
CA LEU A 526 19.40 -28.73 26.75
C LEU A 526 17.95 -29.19 26.95
N PRO A 527 17.49 -29.33 28.21
CA PRO A 527 16.09 -29.71 28.49
C PRO A 527 15.14 -28.68 27.93
N ALA A 528 14.01 -29.09 27.44
CA ALA A 528 12.92 -28.35 26.83
C ALA A 528 13.21 -27.67 25.48
N ILE A 529 14.42 -27.16 25.21
CA ILE A 529 14.76 -26.44 23.97
C ILE A 529 15.73 -27.17 23.05
N GLY A 530 16.43 -28.21 23.55
CA GLY A 530 17.37 -29.03 22.73
C GLY A 530 16.74 -29.52 21.43
N PRO A 531 15.52 -30.07 21.44
CA PRO A 531 14.83 -30.46 20.22
C PRO A 531 14.57 -29.29 19.26
N LEU A 532 14.24 -28.10 19.77
CA LEU A 532 14.03 -26.88 18.97
C LEU A 532 15.34 -26.37 18.37
N VAL A 533 16.43 -26.38 19.14
CA VAL A 533 17.79 -26.08 18.67
C VAL A 533 18.20 -27.05 17.59
N ALA A 534 18.08 -28.35 17.84
CA ALA A 534 18.42 -29.39 16.86
C ALA A 534 17.59 -29.25 15.57
N TRP A 535 16.35 -28.88 15.69
CA TRP A 535 15.46 -28.65 14.57
C TRP A 535 15.86 -27.38 13.81
N SER A 536 16.12 -26.23 14.47
CA SER A 536 16.58 -25.01 13.82
C SER A 536 17.92 -25.20 13.13
N CYS A 537 18.85 -25.93 13.77
CA CYS A 537 20.15 -26.26 13.18
C CYS A 537 20.07 -27.17 11.94
N ARG A 538 19.05 -28.03 11.84
CA ARG A 538 18.76 -28.76 10.60
C ARG A 538 18.23 -27.86 9.47
N LEU A 539 17.58 -26.76 9.81
CA LEU A 539 17.02 -25.81 8.83
C LEU A 539 18.09 -24.98 8.15
N ASP A 540 19.07 -24.50 8.90
CA ASP A 540 20.15 -23.63 8.41
C ASP A 540 21.42 -24.38 8.03
N GLY A 541 21.47 -25.72 8.29
CA GLY A 541 22.64 -26.57 8.06
C GLY A 541 23.79 -26.21 8.99
N ALA A 542 23.48 -25.92 10.25
CA ALA A 542 24.45 -25.53 11.26
C ALA A 542 25.56 -26.59 11.41
N ILE A 543 26.74 -26.13 11.75
CA ILE A 543 27.96 -26.95 11.91
C ILE A 543 28.14 -27.26 13.38
N PRO A 544 27.96 -28.52 13.82
CA PRO A 544 28.14 -28.88 15.21
C PRO A 544 29.63 -28.85 15.61
N VAL A 545 29.94 -28.19 16.70
CA VAL A 545 31.28 -28.01 17.25
C VAL A 545 31.34 -28.64 18.63
N ASP A 546 32.43 -29.35 18.92
CA ASP A 546 32.75 -29.76 20.28
C ASP A 546 33.77 -28.79 20.90
N ARG A 547 33.29 -28.00 21.85
CA ARG A 547 34.13 -26.98 22.52
C ARG A 547 35.14 -27.59 23.51
N SER A 548 34.88 -28.80 24.00
CA SER A 548 35.76 -29.44 24.96
C SER A 548 37.06 -29.93 24.33
N SER A 549 37.10 -30.12 23.02
CA SER A 549 38.20 -30.81 22.31
C SER A 549 38.95 -29.95 21.28
N HIS A 550 38.73 -28.61 21.22
CA HIS A 550 39.29 -27.76 20.14
C HIS A 550 39.12 -28.40 18.76
N ASP A 551 37.90 -28.75 18.41
CA ASP A 551 37.49 -29.61 17.29
C ASP A 551 37.98 -29.10 15.90
N PRO A 552 39.14 -29.58 15.38
CA PRO A 552 39.62 -29.18 14.06
C PRO A 552 38.73 -29.70 12.93
N ALA A 553 37.94 -30.75 13.18
CA ALA A 553 37.04 -31.30 12.17
C ALA A 553 35.90 -30.31 11.88
N ALA A 554 35.40 -29.60 12.87
CA ALA A 554 34.37 -28.58 12.68
C ALA A 554 34.88 -27.41 11.81
N ILE A 555 36.14 -26.98 11.98
CA ILE A 555 36.78 -25.97 11.13
C ILE A 555 36.87 -26.43 9.70
N LEU A 556 37.28 -27.69 9.47
CA LEU A 556 37.38 -28.26 8.12
C LEU A 556 36.00 -28.33 7.43
N VAL A 557 34.95 -28.70 8.17
CA VAL A 557 33.57 -28.68 7.66
C VAL A 557 33.14 -27.27 7.29
N ALA A 558 33.46 -26.26 8.12
CA ALA A 558 33.17 -24.88 7.87
C ALA A 558 33.92 -24.32 6.64
N VAL A 559 35.22 -24.66 6.50
CA VAL A 559 36.02 -24.33 5.31
C VAL A 559 35.44 -24.93 4.04
N ARG A 560 35.03 -26.23 4.11
CA ARG A 560 34.37 -26.90 2.97
C ARG A 560 33.07 -26.15 2.58
N ALA A 561 32.23 -25.81 3.55
CA ALA A 561 31.00 -25.08 3.31
C ALA A 561 31.28 -23.69 2.67
N LEU A 562 32.33 -23.00 3.11
CA LEU A 562 32.76 -21.74 2.50
C LEU A 562 33.27 -21.96 1.06
N ARG A 563 34.05 -22.98 0.78
CA ARG A 563 34.50 -23.32 -0.59
C ARG A 563 33.33 -23.62 -1.54
N GLU A 564 32.24 -24.17 -1.02
CA GLU A 564 30.98 -24.39 -1.74
C GLU A 564 30.15 -23.11 -1.90
N GLY A 565 30.66 -21.97 -1.47
CA GLY A 565 29.99 -20.66 -1.58
C GLY A 565 28.96 -20.37 -0.50
N SER A 566 28.91 -21.17 0.58
CA SER A 566 28.01 -20.92 1.72
C SER A 566 28.45 -19.71 2.56
N VAL A 567 27.53 -19.19 3.38
CA VAL A 567 27.83 -18.20 4.43
C VAL A 567 27.94 -18.94 5.76
N VAL A 568 29.04 -18.74 6.48
CA VAL A 568 29.26 -19.32 7.81
C VAL A 568 29.19 -18.23 8.86
N GLY A 569 28.42 -18.47 9.93
CA GLY A 569 28.32 -17.59 11.09
C GLY A 569 29.16 -18.08 12.24
N ILE A 570 29.95 -17.21 12.84
CA ILE A 570 30.79 -17.50 13.99
C ILE A 570 30.70 -16.35 15.01
N PHE A 571 30.75 -16.72 16.27
CA PHE A 571 30.89 -15.77 17.39
C PHE A 571 32.34 -15.84 17.89
N PRO A 572 33.19 -14.85 17.56
CA PRO A 572 34.61 -14.90 17.88
C PRO A 572 34.93 -15.03 19.37
N GLU A 573 34.00 -14.59 20.22
CA GLU A 573 34.14 -14.64 21.68
C GLU A 573 34.09 -16.04 22.28
N GLY A 574 33.70 -17.05 21.47
CA GLY A 574 33.62 -18.45 21.89
C GLY A 574 32.54 -18.77 22.93
N ALA A 575 32.00 -17.79 23.63
CA ALA A 575 30.97 -17.94 24.67
C ALA A 575 30.01 -16.75 24.71
N LEU A 576 28.86 -16.91 25.40
CA LEU A 576 27.92 -15.81 25.64
C LEU A 576 28.54 -14.78 26.60
N SER A 577 28.58 -13.52 26.20
CA SER A 577 28.99 -12.40 27.06
C SER A 577 27.84 -12.01 28.00
N VAL A 578 28.11 -12.02 29.31
CA VAL A 578 27.10 -11.68 30.33
C VAL A 578 26.99 -10.18 30.55
N ASP A 579 28.12 -9.46 30.42
CA ASP A 579 28.29 -8.08 30.86
C ASP A 579 28.30 -7.07 29.70
N HIS A 580 27.93 -7.48 28.50
CA HIS A 580 28.05 -6.69 27.25
C HIS A 580 29.49 -6.19 26.95
N VAL A 581 30.48 -6.76 27.63
CA VAL A 581 31.89 -6.50 27.35
C VAL A 581 32.35 -7.48 26.29
N LEU A 582 32.95 -6.96 25.23
CA LEU A 582 33.56 -7.82 24.21
C LEU A 582 34.75 -8.58 24.81
N ARG A 583 34.75 -9.89 24.65
CA ARG A 583 35.85 -10.75 25.15
C ARG A 583 36.97 -10.86 24.13
N ALA A 584 38.12 -11.35 24.58
CA ALA A 584 39.23 -11.70 23.69
C ALA A 584 38.76 -12.74 22.64
N PRO A 585 39.19 -12.62 21.39
CA PRO A 585 38.77 -13.54 20.36
C PRO A 585 39.44 -14.91 20.45
N GLU A 586 38.70 -15.95 20.13
CA GLU A 586 39.23 -17.27 19.83
C GLU A 586 39.93 -17.29 18.45
N LEU A 587 41.04 -18.01 18.32
CA LEU A 587 41.81 -18.10 17.07
C LEU A 587 41.04 -18.76 15.92
N GLY A 588 39.97 -19.47 16.22
CA GLY A 588 39.13 -20.19 15.24
C GLY A 588 38.57 -19.31 14.11
N VAL A 589 38.21 -18.05 14.41
CA VAL A 589 37.72 -17.12 13.40
C VAL A 589 38.81 -16.72 12.40
N ALA A 590 40.06 -16.54 12.88
CA ALA A 590 41.21 -16.22 12.05
C ALA A 590 41.60 -17.41 11.16
N MET A 591 41.65 -18.62 11.76
CA MET A 591 41.93 -19.85 11.05
C MET A 591 40.91 -20.08 9.94
N LEU A 592 39.63 -19.87 10.21
CA LEU A 592 38.57 -20.00 9.21
C LEU A 592 38.72 -18.98 8.05
N ALA A 593 39.07 -17.72 8.38
CA ALA A 593 39.30 -16.68 7.39
C ALA A 593 40.49 -16.97 6.48
N LEU A 594 41.64 -17.37 7.05
CA LEU A 594 42.86 -17.62 6.30
C LEU A 594 42.77 -18.88 5.47
N LEU A 595 42.22 -20.00 6.00
CA LEU A 595 42.10 -21.28 5.26
C LEU A 595 41.06 -21.19 4.14
N SER A 596 39.99 -20.44 4.30
CA SER A 596 38.94 -20.32 3.29
C SER A 596 39.22 -19.22 2.26
N GLY A 597 39.90 -18.14 2.65
CA GLY A 597 40.01 -16.89 1.87
C GLY A 597 38.70 -16.12 1.70
N ALA A 598 37.68 -16.51 2.46
CA ALA A 598 36.39 -15.83 2.41
C ALA A 598 36.44 -14.47 3.14
N PRO A 599 35.78 -13.43 2.61
CA PRO A 599 35.68 -12.15 3.30
C PRO A 599 34.94 -12.30 4.64
N VAL A 600 35.45 -11.64 5.69
CA VAL A 600 34.82 -11.59 7.00
C VAL A 600 33.97 -10.33 7.13
N VAL A 601 32.68 -10.48 7.37
CA VAL A 601 31.74 -9.41 7.60
C VAL A 601 31.55 -9.23 9.11
N PRO A 602 32.14 -8.20 9.74
CA PRO A 602 31.94 -7.94 11.16
C PRO A 602 30.55 -7.40 11.42
N VAL A 603 29.91 -7.89 12.49
CA VAL A 603 28.55 -7.52 12.86
C VAL A 603 28.48 -7.22 14.36
N TYR A 604 27.74 -6.18 14.72
CA TYR A 604 27.43 -5.87 16.11
C TYR A 604 25.93 -5.91 16.35
N ILE A 605 25.53 -6.71 17.34
CA ILE A 605 24.14 -6.85 17.79
C ILE A 605 23.99 -6.04 19.06
N HIS A 606 23.14 -5.02 19.01
CA HIS A 606 22.84 -4.14 20.12
C HIS A 606 21.46 -4.41 20.69
N GLY A 607 21.30 -4.37 22.02
CA GLY A 607 20.02 -4.43 22.71
C GLY A 607 19.54 -5.81 23.07
N THR A 608 20.28 -6.89 22.73
CA THR A 608 20.06 -8.23 23.29
C THR A 608 20.71 -8.33 24.66
N ARG A 609 20.10 -9.09 25.58
CA ARG A 609 20.60 -9.31 26.93
C ARG A 609 20.44 -10.78 27.27
N ARG A 610 21.42 -11.34 27.97
CA ARG A 610 21.29 -12.65 28.59
C ARG A 610 20.44 -12.50 29.85
N HIS A 611 19.38 -13.31 29.94
CA HIS A 611 18.54 -13.41 31.14
C HIS A 611 18.87 -14.70 31.91
N ARG A 612 18.29 -14.85 33.10
CA ARG A 612 18.51 -16.03 33.97
C ARG A 612 17.98 -17.33 33.35
N SER A 613 16.97 -17.23 32.49
CA SER A 613 16.45 -18.37 31.76
C SER A 613 16.43 -18.14 30.27
N LEU A 614 16.53 -19.23 29.50
CA LEU A 614 16.42 -19.19 28.05
C LEU A 614 15.03 -18.70 27.58
N ALA A 615 13.98 -19.01 28.31
CA ALA A 615 12.63 -18.52 28.05
C ALA A 615 12.58 -17.00 28.14
N ASP A 616 13.28 -16.40 29.13
CA ASP A 616 13.35 -14.95 29.25
C ASP A 616 14.02 -14.28 28.03
N ASP A 617 15.04 -14.88 27.44
CA ASP A 617 15.69 -14.35 26.23
C ASP A 617 14.70 -14.21 25.08
N TYR A 618 13.75 -15.15 24.96
CA TYR A 618 12.73 -15.14 23.92
C TYR A 618 11.52 -14.25 24.26
N PHE A 619 11.02 -14.25 25.48
CA PHE A 619 9.76 -13.63 25.85
C PHE A 619 9.88 -12.21 26.44
N ARG A 620 11.05 -11.76 26.89
CA ARG A 620 11.23 -10.37 27.33
C ARG A 620 11.45 -9.44 26.14
N ARG A 621 10.76 -8.31 26.16
CA ARG A 621 10.90 -7.27 25.11
C ARG A 621 12.32 -6.71 25.09
N ALA A 622 12.90 -6.61 23.88
CA ALA A 622 14.18 -5.99 23.62
C ALA A 622 14.09 -5.00 22.46
N ASN A 623 14.98 -3.99 22.44
CA ASN A 623 15.13 -3.07 21.31
C ASN A 623 16.38 -3.47 20.53
N VAL A 624 16.25 -4.44 19.65
CA VAL A 624 17.40 -5.01 18.95
C VAL A 624 17.74 -4.21 17.70
N ARG A 625 19.02 -3.84 17.57
CA ARG A 625 19.59 -3.23 16.36
C ARG A 625 20.80 -4.04 15.90
N VAL A 626 20.85 -4.34 14.60
CA VAL A 626 21.97 -5.09 14.00
C VAL A 626 22.74 -4.17 13.05
N TYR A 627 24.05 -4.04 13.29
CA TYR A 627 24.98 -3.19 12.53
C TYR A 627 25.96 -4.06 11.75
N PHE A 628 26.09 -3.83 10.44
CA PHE A 628 27.06 -4.52 9.57
C PHE A 628 28.22 -3.60 9.24
N GLY A 629 29.45 -4.11 9.42
CA GLY A 629 30.69 -3.46 9.00
C GLY A 629 31.05 -3.76 7.53
N ALA A 630 32.09 -3.12 7.04
CA ALA A 630 32.66 -3.44 5.75
C ALA A 630 33.29 -4.84 5.76
N PRO A 631 33.20 -5.63 4.69
CA PRO A 631 33.89 -6.90 4.59
C PRO A 631 35.40 -6.71 4.69
N LEU A 632 36.05 -7.51 5.53
CA LEU A 632 37.49 -7.56 5.71
C LEU A 632 38.06 -8.72 4.89
N ARG A 633 39.20 -8.50 4.24
CA ARG A 633 39.94 -9.54 3.52
C ARG A 633 41.33 -9.66 4.11
N PHE A 634 41.86 -10.87 4.13
CA PHE A 634 43.15 -11.22 4.72
C PHE A 634 43.99 -12.03 3.73
N ASP A 635 43.89 -11.74 2.45
CA ASP A 635 44.56 -12.50 1.37
C ASP A 635 46.06 -12.48 1.51
N GLU A 636 46.66 -11.40 1.99
CA GLU A 636 48.11 -11.22 2.24
C GLU A 636 48.69 -12.17 3.34
N TRP A 637 47.85 -12.58 4.28
CA TRP A 637 48.25 -13.41 5.40
C TRP A 637 48.00 -14.92 5.20
N ARG A 638 47.41 -15.35 4.07
CA ARG A 638 46.99 -16.72 3.81
C ARG A 638 48.13 -17.72 3.80
N SER A 639 49.29 -17.35 3.29
CA SER A 639 50.48 -18.23 3.27
C SER A 639 51.04 -18.52 4.67
N ARG A 640 50.70 -17.66 5.64
CA ARG A 640 51.21 -17.75 7.02
C ARG A 640 50.15 -18.21 8.02
N HIS A 641 49.13 -18.92 7.58
CA HIS A 641 47.99 -19.40 8.37
C HIS A 641 48.33 -20.33 9.55
N GLY A 642 49.54 -20.87 9.57
CA GLY A 642 50.05 -21.71 10.67
C GLY A 642 50.73 -20.92 11.82
N GLU A 643 51.01 -19.64 11.62
CA GLU A 643 51.72 -18.80 12.61
C GLU A 643 50.74 -18.24 13.64
N ARG A 644 50.98 -18.53 14.93
CA ARG A 644 50.10 -18.10 16.02
C ARG A 644 49.95 -16.57 16.09
N GLU A 645 51.01 -15.86 15.84
CA GLU A 645 51.02 -14.36 15.86
C GLU A 645 50.11 -13.81 14.75
N VAL A 646 50.15 -14.40 13.56
CA VAL A 646 49.29 -14.00 12.45
C VAL A 646 47.83 -14.31 12.75
N LEU A 647 47.53 -15.46 13.32
CA LEU A 647 46.19 -15.83 13.74
C LEU A 647 45.65 -14.86 14.78
N GLN A 648 46.48 -14.47 15.75
CA GLN A 648 46.12 -13.53 16.80
C GLN A 648 45.84 -12.12 16.20
N HIS A 649 46.74 -11.63 15.35
CA HIS A 649 46.57 -10.36 14.68
C HIS A 649 45.26 -10.29 13.85
N VAL A 650 44.95 -11.32 13.07
CA VAL A 650 43.71 -11.39 12.27
C VAL A 650 42.49 -11.43 13.18
N ALA A 651 42.52 -12.24 14.26
CA ALA A 651 41.40 -12.30 15.21
C ALA A 651 41.15 -10.97 15.92
N GLU A 652 42.21 -10.29 16.36
CA GLU A 652 42.15 -8.96 17.00
C GLU A 652 41.62 -7.90 16.04
N THR A 653 42.03 -7.93 14.75
CA THR A 653 41.53 -7.02 13.70
C THR A 653 40.03 -7.19 13.51
N ILE A 654 39.52 -8.43 13.50
CA ILE A 654 38.08 -8.72 13.40
C ILE A 654 37.35 -8.18 14.62
N MET A 655 37.87 -8.40 15.85
CA MET A 655 37.27 -7.91 17.09
C MET A 655 37.29 -6.39 17.16
N GLN A 656 38.37 -5.75 16.72
CA GLN A 656 38.45 -4.29 16.65
C GLN A 656 37.39 -3.71 15.70
N ALA A 657 37.12 -4.37 14.58
CA ALA A 657 36.05 -3.96 13.68
C ALA A 657 34.67 -4.08 14.34
N ILE A 658 34.41 -5.13 15.12
CA ILE A 658 33.16 -5.28 15.91
C ILE A 658 33.09 -4.18 17.01
N ALA A 659 34.20 -3.91 17.70
CA ALA A 659 34.26 -2.85 18.70
C ALA A 659 34.00 -1.45 18.13
N ASN A 660 34.47 -1.17 16.91
CA ASN A 660 34.17 0.06 16.19
C ASN A 660 32.66 0.20 15.89
N LEU A 661 31.99 -0.90 15.54
CA LEU A 661 30.55 -0.92 15.35
C LEU A 661 29.80 -0.69 16.67
N LYS A 662 30.28 -1.24 17.78
CA LYS A 662 29.76 -0.99 19.14
C LYS A 662 29.81 0.50 19.47
N ARG A 663 30.96 1.16 19.31
CA ARG A 663 31.11 2.60 19.54
C ARG A 663 30.14 3.44 18.71
N ARG A 664 29.95 3.09 17.45
CA ARG A 664 28.95 3.77 16.59
C ARG A 664 27.50 3.54 17.05
N ALA A 665 27.19 2.36 17.55
CA ALA A 665 25.86 2.03 18.06
C ALA A 665 25.54 2.79 19.34
N GLU A 666 26.51 2.96 20.22
CA GLU A 666 26.41 3.67 21.51
C GLU A 666 26.42 5.20 21.30
N GLY A 667 27.30 5.73 20.44
CA GLY A 667 27.36 7.15 20.12
C GLY A 667 26.16 7.71 19.39
N GLY A 668 25.49 6.89 18.58
CA GLY A 668 24.21 7.26 17.91
C GLY A 668 22.97 7.18 18.82
N ALA A 669 23.08 6.62 20.02
CA ALA A 669 21.97 6.53 20.97
C ALA A 669 21.76 7.83 21.78
N HIS A 670 22.74 8.75 21.79
CA HIS A 670 22.65 10.05 22.46
C HIS A 670 22.17 11.20 21.54
N ALA A 671 21.89 10.93 20.25
CA ALA A 671 21.52 11.94 19.24
C ALA A 671 20.12 11.74 18.63
N GLY A 672 19.23 10.95 19.28
CA GLY A 672 17.90 10.68 18.71
C GLY A 672 16.79 10.54 19.75
#